data_aaa7d68fc672a80937c3e6402939fe32
#
_entry.id   aaa7d68fc672a80937c3e6402939fe32
#
_cell.length_a   1.000
_cell.length_b   1.000
_cell.length_c   1.000
_cell.angle_alpha   90.00
_cell.angle_beta   90.00
_cell.angle_gamma   90.00
#
_symmetry.space_group_name_H-M   'P 1'
#
loop_
_entity.id
_entity.type
_entity.pdbx_description
1 polymer ?
#
loop_
_entity_poly.entity_id
_entity_poly.type
_entity_poly.pdbx_seq_one_letter_code
_entity_poly.pdbx_strand_id
1 'polypeptide(L)'
;MQAVAQEGTRPKFAVFYRNMVGTEAARQDFTQQDGTDGWAPGHTYYGHKDLSQIDYISRYASCTDFGLSETSLMLMQGEVKDIAITFTPAEAVKQYVDRTIRSTNNRVATAERVGGDHIRITAIGTGTCQLILHHEEAGDKEITVSVRQSEDYADHAADSICSLMTLDEKLKLIGGTSWMYTNAIDRLDIPRMRMCDGPNGVGGGTWGPGKSTAYPADVLLAATWNRDLAQQVGRQIGRDCRARGINIILGPAVNIYRAPLCGRNFEYMGEDPYLAAQTSTNYIIGVQGQGVSATIKHFMGNNSSYDRDHISNDMDERTMNEIYLPAFKSAVQVAGTGCVMSSYNLLNGIYTTHNYDLLTTHLRDRWGFKGILMSDWGSTHDGLQAALAGLDLEMASADNMNPDAMKQFLAEGKITEETINKKVRHILHTMYRFGFNTKSSNDSSIPLDDPESDLTALQVAREGMVLLKNKADILPIDPQKYKHIVVTGKNASGFVRGGGSSSVDPMHYVSMIDGIRAIGQQLGVEVDYKDQLDFLPAIMFASDDLSQGGFRAEYFAGIDLSGSPVATRIETKINYNWSGMAPEVGGLGTDNFSVRWTATMSSPTSTNYQFQLGGDDAYRLYIDDALVIDQWTPSAYHYNTVTRRLTAGRKYKVVVEYFQKGGDARVDFTWKKQGDTKDYLAEYLADADLVVACFGMNSIAEGEGHDRPFDLDADDQAMLASIKKSGKPVVGFVNAGGNIGMTSWEPQMDGLFWAFYAGQNAGTAAGELLFGLANPSGHLPMTFERRWEENPVYNNYHDPDGDKHVEYKEGIFVGYRGYDKLNREVQYPFGYGLSYTTFDISGMKVSEPNADGSLDVTCTLTNTGTRDGAALVQLYVGKTSESPVERPLKELKNYAKTMLKAGEQAEVTLRLPKDAFTYYSTDAHDFVYDPGTYNIMLGFSSRDIKQEASVTMP
;
A
#
# COMPACT_ATOMS: atom_id res chain seq x y z
N MET A 1 -15.94 -11.03 -51.06
CA MET A 1 -16.04 -11.34 -49.64
C MET A 1 -17.43 -11.11 -49.08
N GLN A 2 -18.09 -10.00 -49.34
CA GLN A 2 -19.45 -9.72 -48.81
C GLN A 2 -20.50 -10.76 -49.24
N ALA A 3 -20.50 -11.23 -50.48
CA ALA A 3 -21.48 -12.20 -50.99
C ALA A 3 -21.34 -13.56 -50.32
N VAL A 4 -20.11 -13.92 -49.87
CA VAL A 4 -19.89 -15.23 -49.22
C VAL A 4 -20.12 -15.14 -47.71
N ALA A 5 -19.92 -13.97 -47.13
CA ALA A 5 -20.25 -13.76 -45.73
C ALA A 5 -21.75 -13.76 -45.42
N GLN A 6 -22.60 -13.51 -46.43
CA GLN A 6 -24.06 -13.52 -46.27
C GLN A 6 -24.67 -14.92 -46.26
N GLU A 7 -24.02 -15.89 -46.87
CA GLU A 7 -24.55 -17.27 -46.97
C GLU A 7 -24.16 -18.20 -45.88
N GLY A 8 -23.37 -17.76 -44.91
CA GLY A 8 -23.07 -18.50 -43.65
C GLY A 8 -22.29 -19.82 -43.77
N THR A 9 -22.29 -20.42 -44.94
CA THR A 9 -21.73 -21.78 -45.15
C THR A 9 -20.32 -21.79 -45.75
N ARG A 10 -19.86 -20.68 -46.36
CA ARG A 10 -18.57 -20.66 -47.11
C ARG A 10 -17.72 -19.41 -46.96
N PRO A 11 -17.89 -18.60 -45.93
CA PRO A 11 -17.19 -17.29 -45.88
C PRO A 11 -15.66 -17.45 -45.83
N LYS A 12 -15.17 -18.44 -45.10
CA LYS A 12 -13.71 -18.67 -44.96
C LYS A 12 -13.06 -19.06 -46.30
N PHE A 13 -13.73 -19.87 -47.07
CA PHE A 13 -13.19 -20.32 -48.36
C PHE A 13 -13.11 -19.16 -49.38
N ALA A 14 -14.07 -18.29 -49.41
CA ALA A 14 -14.06 -17.17 -50.32
C ALA A 14 -12.97 -16.11 -49.96
N VAL A 15 -12.64 -15.98 -48.70
CA VAL A 15 -11.55 -15.08 -48.25
C VAL A 15 -10.22 -15.60 -48.79
N PHE A 16 -9.94 -16.89 -48.66
CA PHE A 16 -8.72 -17.50 -49.17
C PHE A 16 -8.67 -17.46 -50.69
N TYR A 17 -9.78 -17.83 -51.33
CA TYR A 17 -9.91 -17.81 -52.78
C TYR A 17 -9.61 -16.43 -53.37
N ARG A 18 -10.11 -15.39 -52.79
CA ARG A 18 -9.95 -14.03 -53.34
C ARG A 18 -8.51 -13.54 -53.27
N ASN A 19 -7.77 -13.94 -52.28
CA ASN A 19 -6.37 -13.56 -52.14
C ASN A 19 -5.39 -14.41 -52.93
N MET A 20 -5.86 -15.61 -53.40
CA MET A 20 -5.05 -16.52 -54.19
C MET A 20 -5.21 -16.34 -55.71
N VAL A 21 -6.12 -15.52 -56.17
CA VAL A 21 -6.44 -15.25 -57.56
C VAL A 21 -5.28 -14.58 -58.35
N GLY A 22 -4.08 -14.73 -57.99
CA GLY A 22 -2.94 -14.14 -58.70
C GLY A 22 -1.99 -15.13 -59.36
N THR A 23 -2.11 -16.42 -59.10
CA THR A 23 -1.17 -17.41 -59.57
C THR A 23 -1.88 -18.53 -60.37
N GLU A 24 -1.32 -18.93 -61.47
CA GLU A 24 -1.82 -20.01 -62.31
C GLU A 24 -1.86 -21.34 -61.55
N ALA A 25 -0.91 -21.61 -60.72
CA ALA A 25 -0.84 -22.82 -59.90
C ALA A 25 -2.02 -22.90 -58.90
N ALA A 26 -2.44 -21.80 -58.32
CA ALA A 26 -3.55 -21.74 -57.42
C ALA A 26 -4.92 -21.99 -58.08
N ARG A 27 -5.04 -21.72 -59.39
CA ARG A 27 -6.28 -21.92 -60.14
C ARG A 27 -6.62 -23.38 -60.33
N GLN A 28 -5.64 -24.25 -60.49
CA GLN A 28 -5.85 -25.67 -60.81
C GLN A 28 -6.34 -26.47 -59.61
N ASP A 29 -5.98 -26.12 -58.43
CA ASP A 29 -6.30 -26.85 -57.19
C ASP A 29 -7.74 -26.67 -56.72
N PHE A 30 -8.43 -25.65 -57.20
CA PHE A 30 -9.80 -25.33 -56.76
C PHE A 30 -10.82 -25.29 -57.88
N THR A 31 -10.65 -26.15 -58.91
CA THR A 31 -11.64 -26.26 -59.95
C THR A 31 -12.73 -27.24 -59.54
N GLN A 32 -13.95 -26.77 -59.43
CA GLN A 32 -15.11 -27.57 -59.08
C GLN A 32 -15.92 -27.93 -60.34
N GLN A 33 -16.22 -29.21 -60.46
CA GLN A 33 -16.94 -29.70 -61.65
C GLN A 33 -18.37 -30.17 -61.36
N ASP A 34 -18.68 -30.64 -60.20
CA ASP A 34 -19.93 -31.30 -59.89
C ASP A 34 -20.69 -30.72 -58.66
N GLY A 35 -20.07 -29.91 -57.86
CA GLY A 35 -20.69 -29.30 -56.67
C GLY A 35 -20.99 -30.31 -55.54
N THR A 36 -20.49 -31.54 -55.59
CA THR A 36 -20.78 -32.55 -54.55
C THR A 36 -20.16 -32.26 -53.20
N ASP A 37 -19.14 -31.41 -53.16
CA ASP A 37 -18.53 -30.89 -51.95
C ASP A 37 -19.10 -29.53 -51.49
N GLY A 38 -20.25 -29.18 -52.09
CA GLY A 38 -20.96 -27.99 -51.72
C GLY A 38 -20.63 -26.76 -52.60
N TRP A 39 -19.81 -26.89 -53.64
CA TRP A 39 -19.55 -25.81 -54.60
C TRP A 39 -20.61 -25.74 -55.68
N ALA A 40 -20.87 -24.56 -56.22
CA ALA A 40 -21.84 -24.41 -57.29
C ALA A 40 -21.35 -25.05 -58.61
N PRO A 41 -22.11 -25.97 -59.28
CA PRO A 41 -21.72 -26.59 -60.53
C PRO A 41 -21.45 -25.58 -61.63
N GLY A 42 -20.38 -25.84 -62.42
CA GLY A 42 -20.02 -24.99 -63.56
C GLY A 42 -19.22 -23.74 -63.25
N HIS A 43 -18.89 -23.51 -61.98
CA HIS A 43 -17.97 -22.43 -61.57
C HIS A 43 -16.57 -22.92 -61.37
N THR A 44 -15.57 -22.17 -61.82
CA THR A 44 -14.15 -22.46 -61.61
C THR A 44 -13.68 -21.63 -60.41
N TYR A 45 -13.14 -22.37 -59.43
CA TYR A 45 -12.54 -21.80 -58.25
C TYR A 45 -11.02 -21.88 -58.32
N TYR A 46 -10.32 -20.97 -57.71
CA TYR A 46 -8.86 -20.88 -57.73
C TYR A 46 -8.32 -21.00 -56.33
N GLY A 47 -7.30 -21.78 -56.13
CA GLY A 47 -6.68 -22.03 -54.82
C GLY A 47 -5.73 -23.17 -54.75
N HIS A 48 -5.15 -23.43 -53.59
CA HIS A 48 -4.27 -24.55 -53.29
C HIS A 48 -4.99 -25.61 -52.45
N LYS A 49 -4.66 -26.89 -52.70
CA LYS A 49 -5.12 -28.00 -51.84
C LYS A 49 -4.47 -28.00 -50.47
N ASP A 50 -3.18 -27.66 -50.44
CA ASP A 50 -2.42 -27.57 -49.22
C ASP A 50 -2.43 -26.09 -48.75
N LEU A 51 -3.32 -25.81 -47.82
CA LEU A 51 -3.49 -24.47 -47.29
C LEU A 51 -2.31 -24.02 -46.41
N SER A 52 -1.46 -24.97 -45.95
CA SER A 52 -0.27 -24.62 -45.16
C SER A 52 0.83 -23.92 -45.96
N GLN A 53 0.75 -24.01 -47.31
CA GLN A 53 1.67 -23.38 -48.24
C GLN A 53 1.21 -21.98 -48.69
N ILE A 54 0.12 -21.50 -48.18
CA ILE A 54 -0.42 -20.20 -48.56
C ILE A 54 0.08 -19.10 -47.62
N ASP A 55 0.93 -18.22 -48.09
CA ASP A 55 1.45 -17.09 -47.33
C ASP A 55 0.39 -16.25 -46.59
N TYR A 56 -0.81 -16.25 -47.14
CA TYR A 56 -1.91 -15.53 -46.52
C TYR A 56 -2.38 -16.12 -45.18
N ILE A 57 -2.33 -17.46 -45.05
CA ILE A 57 -2.72 -18.13 -43.80
C ILE A 57 -1.71 -17.79 -42.70
N SER A 58 -0.43 -17.70 -43.04
CA SER A 58 0.62 -17.29 -42.08
C SER A 58 0.54 -15.84 -41.64
N ARG A 59 -0.25 -15.02 -42.37
CA ARG A 59 -0.50 -13.61 -42.03
C ARG A 59 -1.83 -13.36 -41.33
N TYR A 60 -2.60 -14.42 -41.08
CA TYR A 60 -3.84 -14.28 -40.29
C TYR A 60 -3.47 -14.18 -38.82
N ALA A 61 -3.61 -13.00 -38.25
CA ALA A 61 -3.42 -12.76 -36.82
C ALA A 61 -4.76 -12.90 -36.07
N SER A 62 -4.83 -13.91 -35.20
CA SER A 62 -5.92 -14.04 -34.24
C SER A 62 -5.74 -13.00 -33.13
N CYS A 63 -6.83 -12.50 -32.60
CA CYS A 63 -6.79 -11.65 -31.42
C CYS A 63 -6.47 -12.52 -30.20
N THR A 64 -5.32 -12.30 -29.60
CA THR A 64 -4.88 -13.06 -28.42
C THR A 64 -5.27 -12.37 -27.12
N ASP A 65 -5.48 -11.06 -27.17
CA ASP A 65 -5.95 -10.24 -26.05
C ASP A 65 -6.58 -8.94 -26.57
N PHE A 66 -7.34 -8.26 -25.71
CA PHE A 66 -7.78 -6.88 -25.95
C PHE A 66 -7.67 -6.04 -24.68
N GLY A 67 -7.20 -4.82 -24.82
CA GLY A 67 -7.09 -3.85 -23.73
C GLY A 67 -8.32 -2.93 -23.70
N LEU A 68 -8.62 -2.40 -22.52
CA LEU A 68 -9.62 -1.37 -22.28
C LEU A 68 -8.93 -0.13 -21.75
N SER A 69 -9.31 1.06 -22.26
CA SER A 69 -8.71 2.31 -21.75
C SER A 69 -8.99 2.56 -20.26
N GLU A 70 -10.10 2.00 -19.76
CA GLU A 70 -10.46 2.04 -18.34
C GLU A 70 -11.23 0.77 -17.99
N THR A 71 -10.91 0.16 -16.83
CA THR A 71 -11.57 -1.06 -16.32
C THR A 71 -12.44 -0.80 -15.10
N SER A 72 -12.38 0.41 -14.54
CA SER A 72 -13.23 0.86 -13.44
C SER A 72 -13.65 2.31 -13.68
N LEU A 73 -14.95 2.55 -13.60
CA LEU A 73 -15.56 3.84 -13.90
C LEU A 73 -16.42 4.31 -12.74
N MET A 74 -16.33 5.59 -12.47
CA MET A 74 -17.26 6.29 -11.61
C MET A 74 -18.01 7.33 -12.45
N LEU A 75 -19.30 7.12 -12.62
CA LEU A 75 -20.16 7.98 -13.41
C LEU A 75 -21.27 8.59 -12.56
N MET A 76 -21.74 9.76 -12.93
CA MET A 76 -22.96 10.35 -12.38
C MET A 76 -24.18 9.77 -13.09
N GLN A 77 -25.29 9.66 -12.38
CA GLN A 77 -26.53 9.21 -13.01
C GLN A 77 -26.89 10.09 -14.21
N GLY A 78 -27.13 9.46 -15.35
CA GLY A 78 -27.39 10.12 -16.63
C GLY A 78 -26.15 10.41 -17.47
N GLU A 79 -24.96 10.23 -16.93
CA GLU A 79 -23.71 10.42 -17.68
C GLU A 79 -23.51 9.32 -18.71
N VAL A 80 -22.88 9.68 -19.83
CA VAL A 80 -22.51 8.77 -20.92
C VAL A 80 -21.02 8.89 -21.16
N LYS A 81 -20.31 7.75 -21.21
CA LYS A 81 -18.86 7.71 -21.42
C LYS A 81 -18.50 6.66 -22.47
N ASP A 82 -17.59 7.04 -23.37
CA ASP A 82 -17.02 6.15 -24.37
C ASP A 82 -15.67 5.59 -23.87
N ILE A 83 -15.46 4.28 -23.99
CA ILE A 83 -14.25 3.55 -23.61
C ILE A 83 -13.62 2.99 -24.86
N ALA A 84 -12.32 3.25 -25.07
CA ALA A 84 -11.56 2.72 -26.17
C ALA A 84 -11.12 1.28 -25.90
N ILE A 85 -11.10 0.49 -26.98
CA ILE A 85 -10.64 -0.91 -26.99
C ILE A 85 -9.43 -1.00 -27.90
N THR A 86 -8.36 -1.65 -27.42
CA THR A 86 -7.19 -1.98 -28.22
C THR A 86 -7.10 -3.50 -28.39
N PHE A 87 -6.65 -3.98 -29.54
CA PHE A 87 -6.56 -5.42 -29.83
C PHE A 87 -5.10 -5.84 -30.00
N THR A 88 -4.78 -7.01 -29.51
CA THR A 88 -3.42 -7.58 -29.58
C THR A 88 -3.44 -8.89 -30.36
N PRO A 89 -2.61 -9.04 -31.40
CA PRO A 89 -1.79 -7.97 -32.00
C PRO A 89 -2.65 -6.92 -32.72
N ALA A 90 -2.10 -5.75 -32.98
CA ALA A 90 -2.84 -4.63 -33.61
C ALA A 90 -3.35 -4.95 -35.03
N GLU A 91 -2.73 -5.93 -35.69
CA GLU A 91 -3.14 -6.46 -36.99
C GLU A 91 -4.15 -7.63 -36.92
N ALA A 92 -4.66 -7.94 -35.73
CA ALA A 92 -5.68 -8.97 -35.56
C ALA A 92 -6.86 -8.73 -36.53
N VAL A 93 -7.37 -9.81 -37.14
CA VAL A 93 -8.46 -9.69 -38.14
C VAL A 93 -9.78 -9.34 -37.47
N LYS A 94 -10.01 -9.82 -36.26
CA LYS A 94 -11.19 -9.52 -35.46
C LYS A 94 -10.87 -8.44 -34.44
N GLN A 95 -11.11 -7.20 -34.81
CA GLN A 95 -10.95 -6.02 -33.97
C GLN A 95 -12.31 -5.51 -33.52
N TYR A 96 -13.02 -6.35 -32.74
CA TYR A 96 -14.31 -5.98 -32.16
C TYR A 96 -14.74 -6.97 -31.08
N VAL A 97 -15.35 -6.47 -30.02
CA VAL A 97 -16.08 -7.28 -29.05
C VAL A 97 -17.50 -7.56 -29.54
N ASP A 98 -18.20 -8.48 -28.94
CA ASP A 98 -19.60 -8.79 -29.26
C ASP A 98 -20.48 -7.54 -29.16
N ARG A 99 -21.54 -7.51 -29.98
CA ARG A 99 -22.50 -6.41 -29.94
C ARG A 99 -23.29 -6.34 -28.65
N THR A 100 -23.54 -7.50 -28.05
CA THR A 100 -24.25 -7.59 -26.78
C THR A 100 -23.25 -7.57 -25.64
N ILE A 101 -23.19 -6.46 -24.95
CA ILE A 101 -22.39 -6.30 -23.71
C ILE A 101 -23.32 -6.62 -22.56
N ARG A 102 -22.92 -7.59 -21.74
CA ARG A 102 -23.73 -8.04 -20.60
C ARG A 102 -23.47 -7.14 -19.39
N SER A 103 -24.52 -6.56 -18.83
CA SER A 103 -24.46 -5.89 -17.53
C SER A 103 -24.97 -6.81 -16.45
N THR A 104 -24.27 -6.89 -15.32
CA THR A 104 -24.76 -7.62 -14.12
C THR A 104 -25.95 -6.91 -13.47
N ASN A 105 -26.15 -5.61 -13.76
CA ASN A 105 -27.32 -4.84 -13.32
C ASN A 105 -27.65 -3.70 -14.32
N ASN A 106 -28.52 -3.97 -15.26
CA ASN A 106 -28.97 -2.99 -16.26
C ASN A 106 -29.69 -1.77 -15.68
N ARG A 107 -30.09 -1.79 -14.40
CA ARG A 107 -30.68 -0.62 -13.72
C ARG A 107 -29.58 0.35 -13.25
N VAL A 108 -28.32 -0.11 -13.18
CA VAL A 108 -27.16 0.72 -12.81
C VAL A 108 -26.51 1.29 -14.04
N ALA A 109 -26.06 0.45 -14.96
CA ALA A 109 -25.49 0.90 -16.22
C ALA A 109 -25.72 -0.12 -17.33
N THR A 110 -25.76 0.40 -18.58
CA THR A 110 -25.75 -0.41 -19.80
C THR A 110 -24.60 0.03 -20.68
N ALA A 111 -24.19 -0.82 -21.61
CA ALA A 111 -23.21 -0.48 -22.62
C ALA A 111 -23.62 -0.98 -24.00
N GLU A 112 -23.19 -0.26 -25.01
CA GLU A 112 -23.34 -0.63 -26.42
C GLU A 112 -22.02 -0.45 -27.16
N ARG A 113 -21.77 -1.28 -28.17
CA ARG A 113 -20.60 -1.14 -29.02
C ARG A 113 -20.77 0.01 -30.01
N VAL A 114 -19.81 0.93 -30.06
CA VAL A 114 -19.76 2.05 -30.99
C VAL A 114 -18.57 1.84 -31.93
N GLY A 115 -18.84 1.45 -33.17
CA GLY A 115 -17.75 1.06 -34.08
C GLY A 115 -17.10 -0.30 -33.74
N GLY A 116 -15.82 -0.47 -34.07
CA GLY A 116 -15.04 -1.67 -33.76
C GLY A 116 -14.24 -1.55 -32.46
N ASP A 117 -13.79 -0.36 -32.17
CA ASP A 117 -12.76 -0.02 -31.21
C ASP A 117 -13.25 0.80 -30.00
N HIS A 118 -14.58 1.02 -29.85
CA HIS A 118 -15.16 1.73 -28.71
C HIS A 118 -16.44 1.08 -28.22
N ILE A 119 -16.69 1.25 -26.93
CA ILE A 119 -18.00 1.02 -26.31
C ILE A 119 -18.51 2.29 -25.67
N ARG A 120 -19.80 2.48 -25.65
CA ARG A 120 -20.50 3.58 -24.99
C ARG A 120 -21.23 3.06 -23.77
N ILE A 121 -20.91 3.58 -22.61
CA ILE A 121 -21.52 3.24 -21.34
C ILE A 121 -22.48 4.33 -20.94
N THR A 122 -23.71 3.94 -20.57
CA THR A 122 -24.74 4.85 -20.07
C THR A 122 -25.06 4.54 -18.62
N ALA A 123 -24.84 5.51 -17.73
CA ALA A 123 -25.17 5.44 -16.31
C ALA A 123 -26.67 5.69 -16.10
N ILE A 124 -27.41 4.67 -15.66
CA ILE A 124 -28.88 4.71 -15.57
C ILE A 124 -29.35 5.02 -14.16
N GLY A 125 -28.87 4.31 -13.17
CA GLY A 125 -29.27 4.49 -11.78
C GLY A 125 -28.14 4.17 -10.82
N THR A 126 -28.24 4.70 -9.59
CA THR A 126 -27.18 4.55 -8.59
C THR A 126 -26.91 3.10 -8.19
N GLY A 127 -25.65 2.76 -8.07
CA GLY A 127 -25.18 1.42 -7.71
C GLY A 127 -23.87 1.08 -8.36
N THR A 128 -23.46 -0.18 -8.23
CA THR A 128 -22.31 -0.74 -8.92
C THR A 128 -22.75 -1.95 -9.74
N CYS A 129 -22.24 -2.08 -10.95
CA CYS A 129 -22.43 -3.24 -11.80
C CYS A 129 -21.14 -3.55 -12.55
N GLN A 130 -21.06 -4.75 -13.12
CA GLN A 130 -20.01 -5.13 -14.07
C GLN A 130 -20.62 -5.19 -15.47
N LEU A 131 -19.87 -4.63 -16.42
CA LEU A 131 -20.14 -4.78 -17.85
C LEU A 131 -19.14 -5.80 -18.39
N ILE A 132 -19.65 -6.90 -18.94
CA ILE A 132 -18.85 -8.01 -19.43
C ILE A 132 -18.82 -7.94 -20.96
N LEU A 133 -17.60 -7.73 -21.47
CA LEU A 133 -17.29 -7.67 -22.89
C LEU A 133 -16.73 -9.00 -23.33
N HIS A 134 -17.31 -9.61 -24.35
CA HIS A 134 -16.85 -10.88 -24.92
C HIS A 134 -16.17 -10.66 -26.26
N HIS A 135 -14.99 -11.29 -26.43
CA HIS A 135 -14.31 -11.43 -27.72
C HIS A 135 -14.13 -12.90 -28.03
N GLU A 136 -14.60 -13.35 -29.19
CA GLU A 136 -14.68 -14.78 -29.53
C GLU A 136 -13.32 -15.53 -29.51
N GLU A 137 -12.20 -14.82 -29.65
CA GLU A 137 -10.85 -15.41 -29.66
C GLU A 137 -10.07 -15.10 -28.35
N ALA A 138 -10.30 -13.94 -27.72
CA ALA A 138 -9.56 -13.46 -26.54
C ALA A 138 -10.33 -13.60 -25.21
N GLY A 139 -11.59 -14.08 -25.25
CA GLY A 139 -12.40 -14.32 -24.06
C GLY A 139 -13.09 -13.07 -23.51
N ASP A 140 -13.35 -13.05 -22.22
CA ASP A 140 -14.11 -12.01 -21.54
C ASP A 140 -13.19 -11.00 -20.83
N LYS A 141 -13.62 -9.73 -20.83
CA LYS A 141 -13.09 -8.69 -19.92
C LYS A 141 -14.24 -7.91 -19.30
N GLU A 142 -13.96 -7.37 -18.12
CA GLU A 142 -14.97 -6.71 -17.31
C GLU A 142 -14.62 -5.24 -17.08
N ILE A 143 -15.66 -4.40 -17.05
CA ILE A 143 -15.57 -3.01 -16.58
C ILE A 143 -16.48 -2.87 -15.37
N THR A 144 -15.94 -2.46 -14.25
CA THR A 144 -16.73 -2.08 -13.07
C THR A 144 -17.26 -0.66 -13.27
N VAL A 145 -18.58 -0.50 -13.23
CA VAL A 145 -19.22 0.82 -13.33
C VAL A 145 -19.95 1.12 -12.04
N SER A 146 -19.54 2.19 -11.38
CA SER A 146 -20.22 2.75 -10.20
C SER A 146 -20.91 4.04 -10.57
N VAL A 147 -22.22 4.06 -10.41
CA VAL A 147 -23.04 5.22 -10.69
C VAL A 147 -23.47 5.89 -9.38
N ARG A 148 -23.23 7.18 -9.29
CA ARG A 148 -23.58 8.01 -8.13
C ARG A 148 -24.70 8.97 -8.46
N GLN A 149 -25.28 9.54 -7.40
CA GLN A 149 -26.14 10.69 -7.53
C GLN A 149 -25.35 11.90 -8.06
N SER A 150 -26.01 12.78 -8.80
CA SER A 150 -25.39 14.03 -9.19
C SER A 150 -25.07 14.89 -7.96
N GLU A 151 -24.01 15.69 -8.05
CA GLU A 151 -23.66 16.66 -6.99
C GLU A 151 -24.86 17.58 -6.68
N ASP A 152 -25.59 18.04 -7.72
CA ASP A 152 -26.76 18.87 -7.54
C ASP A 152 -27.88 18.18 -6.74
N TYR A 153 -28.10 16.87 -6.97
CA TYR A 153 -29.06 16.11 -6.15
C TYR A 153 -28.61 16.03 -4.69
N ALA A 154 -27.34 15.76 -4.44
CA ALA A 154 -26.82 15.66 -3.08
C ALA A 154 -26.91 17.01 -2.35
N ASP A 155 -26.58 18.12 -3.03
CA ASP A 155 -26.71 19.48 -2.51
C ASP A 155 -28.17 19.80 -2.18
N HIS A 156 -29.12 19.60 -3.12
CA HIS A 156 -30.54 19.86 -2.90
C HIS A 156 -31.12 19.00 -1.76
N ALA A 157 -30.75 17.72 -1.68
CA ALA A 157 -31.21 16.84 -0.62
C ALA A 157 -30.65 17.27 0.74
N ALA A 158 -29.37 17.64 0.81
CA ALA A 158 -28.74 18.14 2.00
C ALA A 158 -29.40 19.44 2.51
N ASP A 159 -29.64 20.39 1.62
CA ASP A 159 -30.34 21.65 1.93
C ASP A 159 -31.77 21.41 2.45
N SER A 160 -32.53 20.55 1.77
CA SER A 160 -33.91 20.22 2.12
C SER A 160 -33.96 19.62 3.52
N ILE A 161 -33.15 18.60 3.80
CA ILE A 161 -33.15 17.90 5.09
C ILE A 161 -32.60 18.80 6.20
N CYS A 162 -31.52 19.55 5.95
CA CYS A 162 -30.98 20.51 6.91
C CYS A 162 -32.03 21.53 7.35
N SER A 163 -32.91 22.01 6.44
CA SER A 163 -34.00 22.93 6.75
C SER A 163 -35.08 22.36 7.65
N LEU A 164 -35.26 21.02 7.67
CA LEU A 164 -36.22 20.30 8.50
C LEU A 164 -35.67 19.93 9.90
N MET A 165 -34.36 20.03 10.08
CA MET A 165 -33.70 19.67 11.35
C MET A 165 -33.88 20.75 12.41
N THR A 166 -34.14 20.34 13.63
CA THR A 166 -34.03 21.20 14.80
C THR A 166 -32.58 21.51 15.11
N LEU A 167 -32.32 22.59 15.88
CA LEU A 167 -30.98 22.93 16.29
C LEU A 167 -30.30 21.79 17.06
N ASP A 168 -31.03 21.10 17.96
CA ASP A 168 -30.48 19.98 18.73
C ASP A 168 -30.08 18.82 17.85
N GLU A 169 -30.83 18.52 16.80
CA GLU A 169 -30.48 17.49 15.81
C GLU A 169 -29.24 17.87 15.01
N LYS A 170 -29.13 19.13 14.60
CA LYS A 170 -27.95 19.63 13.90
C LYS A 170 -26.69 19.53 14.77
N LEU A 171 -26.79 19.96 16.02
CA LEU A 171 -25.68 19.90 16.98
C LEU A 171 -25.29 18.45 17.34
N LYS A 172 -26.23 17.54 17.36
CA LYS A 172 -25.97 16.12 17.53
C LYS A 172 -25.21 15.54 16.34
N LEU A 173 -25.54 15.96 15.10
CA LEU A 173 -24.97 15.38 13.87
C LEU A 173 -23.51 15.79 13.65
N ILE A 174 -23.07 16.97 14.12
CA ILE A 174 -21.67 17.45 13.95
C ILE A 174 -20.68 16.83 14.94
N GLY A 175 -21.11 15.94 15.81
CA GLY A 175 -20.29 15.16 16.73
C GLY A 175 -20.32 13.68 16.45
N GLY A 176 -19.18 13.00 16.67
CA GLY A 176 -19.09 11.54 16.61
C GLY A 176 -19.78 10.84 17.78
N THR A 177 -19.92 9.51 17.69
CA THR A 177 -20.45 8.67 18.75
C THR A 177 -19.91 7.25 18.67
N SER A 178 -19.92 6.54 19.78
CA SER A 178 -19.51 5.13 19.83
C SER A 178 -18.18 4.86 19.13
N TRP A 179 -17.25 5.76 19.27
CA TRP A 179 -15.89 5.77 18.74
C TRP A 179 -15.78 5.89 17.21
N MET A 180 -16.57 5.11 16.43
CA MET A 180 -16.44 4.99 14.96
C MET A 180 -17.74 5.30 14.20
N TYR A 181 -18.64 6.10 14.75
CA TYR A 181 -19.92 6.36 14.10
C TYR A 181 -20.30 7.86 14.12
N THR A 182 -21.06 8.27 13.10
CA THR A 182 -21.85 9.49 13.18
C THR A 182 -23.13 9.24 13.98
N ASN A 183 -23.78 10.29 14.46
CA ASN A 183 -25.07 10.17 15.11
C ASN A 183 -26.21 9.96 14.10
N ALA A 184 -27.18 9.12 14.46
CA ALA A 184 -28.45 9.00 13.72
C ALA A 184 -29.44 10.09 14.13
N ILE A 185 -30.32 10.49 13.20
CA ILE A 185 -31.51 11.35 13.47
C ILE A 185 -32.76 10.63 12.96
N ASP A 186 -33.28 9.77 13.81
CA ASP A 186 -34.37 8.81 13.46
C ASP A 186 -35.61 9.49 12.91
N ARG A 187 -35.96 10.70 13.42
CA ARG A 187 -37.13 11.47 12.95
C ARG A 187 -37.06 11.84 11.46
N LEU A 188 -35.86 11.90 10.90
CA LEU A 188 -35.61 12.30 9.51
C LEU A 188 -35.01 11.18 8.69
N ASP A 189 -35.06 9.94 9.19
CA ASP A 189 -34.46 8.76 8.54
C ASP A 189 -32.98 8.94 8.16
N ILE A 190 -32.23 9.69 8.98
CA ILE A 190 -30.78 9.86 8.83
C ILE A 190 -30.10 8.73 9.60
N PRO A 191 -29.53 7.73 8.91
CA PRO A 191 -28.83 6.64 9.57
C PRO A 191 -27.47 7.09 10.10
N ARG A 192 -26.93 6.37 11.07
CA ARG A 192 -25.54 6.53 11.46
C ARG A 192 -24.63 5.96 10.36
N MET A 193 -23.55 6.64 10.05
CA MET A 193 -22.50 6.13 9.17
C MET A 193 -21.41 5.50 10.01
N ARG A 194 -20.98 4.29 9.64
CA ARG A 194 -19.88 3.56 10.29
C ARG A 194 -18.58 3.86 9.60
N MET A 195 -17.57 4.25 10.37
CA MET A 195 -16.20 4.43 9.95
C MET A 195 -15.35 3.21 10.34
N CYS A 196 -14.20 3.05 9.73
CA CYS A 196 -13.20 2.07 10.12
C CYS A 196 -11.81 2.54 9.74
N ASP A 197 -10.83 2.21 10.58
CA ASP A 197 -9.44 2.47 10.27
C ASP A 197 -9.00 1.80 8.96
N GLY A 198 -8.09 2.43 8.27
CA GLY A 198 -7.34 2.05 7.08
C GLY A 198 -5.91 2.61 7.22
N PRO A 199 -5.11 2.64 6.19
CA PRO A 199 -5.35 2.33 4.77
C PRO A 199 -5.02 0.91 4.32
N ASN A 200 -4.30 0.11 5.14
CA ASN A 200 -3.74 -1.18 4.74
C ASN A 200 -4.79 -2.32 4.66
N GLY A 201 -6.05 -1.98 4.62
CA GLY A 201 -7.22 -2.85 4.66
C GLY A 201 -8.25 -2.33 5.65
N VAL A 202 -9.27 -3.14 5.95
CA VAL A 202 -10.27 -2.78 6.96
C VAL A 202 -9.68 -3.08 8.34
N GLY A 203 -9.47 -2.04 9.15
CA GLY A 203 -8.75 -2.12 10.42
C GLY A 203 -9.34 -3.13 11.39
N GLY A 204 -8.47 -3.77 12.15
CA GLY A 204 -8.80 -4.73 13.19
C GLY A 204 -8.96 -4.12 14.59
N GLY A 205 -8.70 -4.91 15.61
CA GLY A 205 -8.68 -4.49 17.00
C GLY A 205 -10.08 -4.27 17.61
N THR A 206 -10.09 -3.61 18.77
CA THR A 206 -11.28 -3.47 19.62
C THR A 206 -12.47 -2.77 18.93
N TRP A 207 -12.19 -1.82 18.05
CA TRP A 207 -13.20 -0.99 17.38
C TRP A 207 -13.45 -1.41 15.94
N GLY A 208 -12.64 -2.31 15.41
CA GLY A 208 -12.75 -2.85 14.07
C GLY A 208 -13.87 -3.87 13.91
N PRO A 209 -14.18 -4.25 12.66
CA PRO A 209 -15.20 -5.24 12.36
C PRO A 209 -14.69 -6.70 12.46
N GLY A 210 -13.51 -6.93 13.00
CA GLY A 210 -12.83 -8.22 13.04
C GLY A 210 -11.80 -8.42 11.93
N LYS A 211 -11.47 -9.67 11.62
CA LYS A 211 -10.47 -10.01 10.61
C LYS A 211 -10.85 -9.54 9.21
N SER A 212 -9.84 -9.10 8.46
CA SER A 212 -9.97 -8.66 7.07
C SER A 212 -8.73 -9.05 6.26
N THR A 213 -8.75 -8.81 4.95
CA THR A 213 -7.54 -8.92 4.14
C THR A 213 -6.54 -7.86 4.58
N ALA A 214 -5.34 -8.27 4.97
CA ALA A 214 -4.24 -7.38 5.27
C ALA A 214 -3.40 -7.17 4.00
N TYR A 215 -3.65 -6.05 3.32
CA TYR A 215 -2.87 -5.66 2.15
C TYR A 215 -1.47 -5.19 2.58
N PRO A 216 -0.50 -5.19 1.66
CA PRO A 216 0.75 -4.49 1.89
C PRO A 216 0.53 -3.02 2.26
N ALA A 217 1.44 -2.48 3.06
CA ALA A 217 1.41 -1.09 3.49
C ALA A 217 1.46 -0.10 2.31
N ASP A 218 0.90 1.10 2.47
CA ASP A 218 0.79 2.10 1.39
C ASP A 218 2.15 2.47 0.78
N VAL A 219 3.23 2.46 1.56
CA VAL A 219 4.59 2.68 1.05
C VAL A 219 5.01 1.60 0.04
N LEU A 220 4.62 0.34 0.29
CA LEU A 220 4.88 -0.76 -0.64
C LEU A 220 3.96 -0.68 -1.85
N LEU A 221 2.72 -0.24 -1.68
CA LEU A 221 1.82 0.04 -2.80
C LEU A 221 2.40 1.13 -3.71
N ALA A 222 2.94 2.21 -3.14
CA ALA A 222 3.64 3.26 -3.90
C ALA A 222 4.90 2.71 -4.61
N ALA A 223 5.63 1.77 -3.97
CA ALA A 223 6.80 1.11 -4.55
C ALA A 223 6.46 0.23 -5.77
N THR A 224 5.21 -0.12 -6.00
CA THR A 224 4.78 -0.78 -7.24
C THR A 224 4.83 0.15 -8.45
N TRP A 225 4.70 1.47 -8.29
CA TRP A 225 4.56 2.45 -9.36
C TRP A 225 3.47 2.07 -10.38
N ASN A 226 2.42 1.42 -9.91
CA ASN A 226 1.34 0.86 -10.73
C ASN A 226 0.00 1.47 -10.34
N ARG A 227 -0.50 2.41 -11.18
CA ARG A 227 -1.78 3.11 -10.93
C ARG A 227 -2.98 2.17 -10.94
N ASP A 228 -2.97 1.21 -11.86
CA ASP A 228 -4.07 0.25 -12.00
C ASP A 228 -4.14 -0.69 -10.79
N LEU A 229 -2.98 -1.12 -10.28
CA LEU A 229 -2.91 -1.94 -9.08
C LEU A 229 -3.34 -1.14 -7.84
N ALA A 230 -3.00 0.15 -7.74
CA ALA A 230 -3.48 1.02 -6.67
C ALA A 230 -5.02 1.15 -6.71
N GLN A 231 -5.60 1.28 -7.90
CA GLN A 231 -7.05 1.29 -8.08
C GLN A 231 -7.69 -0.05 -7.72
N GLN A 232 -7.04 -1.16 -8.07
CA GLN A 232 -7.51 -2.50 -7.73
C GLN A 232 -7.49 -2.74 -6.22
N VAL A 233 -6.41 -2.31 -5.51
CA VAL A 233 -6.35 -2.35 -4.04
C VAL A 233 -7.52 -1.57 -3.44
N GLY A 234 -7.72 -0.32 -3.88
CA GLY A 234 -8.86 0.48 -3.43
C GLY A 234 -10.20 -0.21 -3.68
N ARG A 235 -10.38 -0.83 -4.86
CA ARG A 235 -11.58 -1.62 -5.17
C ARG A 235 -11.80 -2.76 -4.18
N GLN A 236 -10.77 -3.54 -3.89
CA GLN A 236 -10.91 -4.67 -2.99
C GLN A 236 -11.14 -4.23 -1.54
N ILE A 237 -10.45 -3.18 -1.06
CA ILE A 237 -10.72 -2.58 0.26
C ILE A 237 -12.18 -2.09 0.34
N GLY A 238 -12.68 -1.45 -0.72
CA GLY A 238 -14.09 -1.05 -0.80
C GLY A 238 -15.06 -2.24 -0.70
N ARG A 239 -14.75 -3.37 -1.35
CA ARG A 239 -15.51 -4.64 -1.22
C ARG A 239 -15.43 -5.19 0.20
N ASP A 240 -14.24 -5.22 0.81
CA ASP A 240 -14.05 -5.66 2.18
C ASP A 240 -14.84 -4.80 3.19
N CYS A 241 -14.90 -3.48 2.95
CA CYS A 241 -15.77 -2.55 3.69
C CYS A 241 -17.25 -2.91 3.54
N ARG A 242 -17.71 -3.13 2.31
CA ARG A 242 -19.10 -3.52 2.01
C ARG A 242 -19.47 -4.84 2.67
N ALA A 243 -18.58 -5.83 2.65
CA ALA A 243 -18.79 -7.12 3.32
C ALA A 243 -18.96 -6.99 4.85
N ARG A 244 -18.46 -5.89 5.44
CA ARG A 244 -18.43 -5.65 6.90
C ARG A 244 -19.32 -4.47 7.36
N GLY A 245 -20.07 -3.88 6.44
CA GLY A 245 -21.01 -2.80 6.77
C GLY A 245 -20.33 -1.46 7.11
N ILE A 246 -19.21 -1.16 6.48
CA ILE A 246 -18.47 0.10 6.64
C ILE A 246 -18.90 1.08 5.55
N ASN A 247 -19.24 2.31 5.94
CA ASN A 247 -19.62 3.39 5.04
C ASN A 247 -18.39 4.23 4.61
N ILE A 248 -17.47 4.46 5.54
CA ILE A 248 -16.33 5.36 5.38
C ILE A 248 -15.07 4.63 5.84
N ILE A 249 -14.07 4.50 4.95
CA ILE A 249 -12.75 4.01 5.31
C ILE A 249 -11.81 5.19 5.59
N LEU A 250 -11.05 5.13 6.69
CA LEU A 250 -10.09 6.16 7.08
C LEU A 250 -8.74 5.92 6.39
N GLY A 251 -8.72 6.18 5.11
CA GLY A 251 -7.58 6.00 4.20
C GLY A 251 -7.90 6.50 2.78
N PRO A 252 -6.87 6.78 1.97
CA PRO A 252 -5.43 6.54 2.20
C PRO A 252 -4.76 7.63 3.02
N ALA A 253 -3.52 7.33 3.50
CA ALA A 253 -2.67 8.31 4.19
C ALA A 253 -1.55 8.78 3.25
N VAL A 254 -1.31 10.12 3.17
CA VAL A 254 -0.47 10.70 2.10
C VAL A 254 0.52 11.75 2.60
N ASN A 255 0.83 11.78 3.88
CA ASN A 255 1.85 12.70 4.36
C ASN A 255 3.21 12.33 3.71
N ILE A 256 4.00 13.34 3.37
CA ILE A 256 5.27 13.15 2.66
C ILE A 256 6.31 12.53 3.59
N TYR A 257 7.04 11.53 3.10
CA TYR A 257 8.23 11.00 3.75
C TYR A 257 9.31 12.09 3.77
N ARG A 258 9.35 12.84 4.88
CA ARG A 258 10.31 13.95 5.08
C ARG A 258 11.62 13.44 5.65
N ALA A 259 11.55 12.46 6.54
CA ALA A 259 12.68 11.86 7.24
C ALA A 259 12.42 10.40 7.55
N PRO A 260 13.48 9.57 7.74
CA PRO A 260 13.31 8.15 8.05
C PRO A 260 12.73 7.86 9.44
N LEU A 261 12.74 8.83 10.36
CA LEU A 261 12.43 8.61 11.76
C LEU A 261 10.94 8.54 12.10
N CYS A 262 10.06 9.10 11.27
CA CYS A 262 8.62 9.07 11.55
C CYS A 262 8.08 7.64 11.62
N GLY A 263 7.50 7.26 12.76
CA GLY A 263 6.98 5.92 12.98
C GLY A 263 5.82 5.51 12.06
N ARG A 264 5.15 6.48 11.42
CA ARG A 264 4.03 6.25 10.47
C ARG A 264 4.43 6.27 8.99
N ASN A 265 5.73 6.34 8.67
CA ASN A 265 6.20 6.37 7.27
C ASN A 265 5.70 5.19 6.44
N PHE A 266 5.47 4.02 7.05
CA PHE A 266 5.00 2.83 6.36
C PHE A 266 3.59 2.97 5.76
N GLU A 267 2.74 3.81 6.34
CA GLU A 267 1.38 4.06 5.86
C GLU A 267 1.27 5.26 4.88
N TYR A 268 2.41 5.89 4.53
CA TYR A 268 2.46 7.00 3.59
C TYR A 268 3.03 6.54 2.22
N MET A 269 3.00 7.41 1.21
CA MET A 269 3.29 7.03 -0.18
C MET A 269 4.63 7.57 -0.70
N GLY A 270 5.61 7.79 0.21
CA GLY A 270 6.96 8.20 -0.14
C GLY A 270 7.20 9.71 -0.12
N GLU A 271 8.34 10.12 -0.73
CA GLU A 271 8.85 11.50 -0.64
C GLU A 271 8.39 12.41 -1.79
N ASP A 272 7.82 11.85 -2.84
CA ASP A 272 7.47 12.61 -4.04
C ASP A 272 5.97 12.91 -4.12
N PRO A 273 5.59 14.21 -4.21
CA PRO A 273 4.19 14.63 -4.22
C PRO A 273 3.40 14.13 -5.45
N TYR A 274 4.08 13.94 -6.60
CA TYR A 274 3.41 13.42 -7.80
C TYR A 274 3.11 11.93 -7.67
N LEU A 275 4.08 11.12 -7.21
CA LEU A 275 3.86 9.69 -6.98
C LEU A 275 2.77 9.46 -5.93
N ALA A 276 2.82 10.20 -4.81
CA ALA A 276 1.80 10.13 -3.76
C ALA A 276 0.41 10.51 -4.29
N ALA A 277 0.32 11.58 -5.09
CA ALA A 277 -0.94 12.01 -5.72
C ALA A 277 -1.50 10.95 -6.67
N GLN A 278 -0.66 10.35 -7.54
CA GLN A 278 -1.10 9.34 -8.49
C GLN A 278 -1.57 8.07 -7.80
N THR A 279 -0.83 7.58 -6.80
CA THR A 279 -1.17 6.37 -6.06
C THR A 279 -2.45 6.56 -5.25
N SER A 280 -2.55 7.64 -4.47
CA SER A 280 -3.71 7.91 -3.62
C SER A 280 -4.99 8.20 -4.42
N THR A 281 -4.88 8.92 -5.53
CA THR A 281 -6.02 9.21 -6.41
C THR A 281 -6.65 7.92 -6.94
N ASN A 282 -5.82 7.00 -7.45
CA ASN A 282 -6.32 5.72 -7.97
C ASN A 282 -6.87 4.81 -6.85
N TYR A 283 -6.23 4.78 -5.69
CA TYR A 283 -6.77 4.10 -4.50
C TYR A 283 -8.17 4.61 -4.13
N ILE A 284 -8.36 5.94 -4.04
CA ILE A 284 -9.65 6.57 -3.71
C ILE A 284 -10.71 6.24 -4.76
N ILE A 285 -10.37 6.32 -6.06
CA ILE A 285 -11.28 5.95 -7.16
C ILE A 285 -11.75 4.50 -6.98
N GLY A 286 -10.83 3.59 -6.68
CA GLY A 286 -11.13 2.18 -6.43
C GLY A 286 -12.10 1.98 -5.27
N VAL A 287 -11.79 2.52 -4.09
CA VAL A 287 -12.63 2.43 -2.87
C VAL A 287 -14.03 2.97 -3.16
N GLN A 288 -14.08 4.18 -3.66
CA GLN A 288 -15.32 4.89 -3.88
C GLN A 288 -16.13 4.27 -5.01
N GLY A 289 -15.49 3.58 -5.95
CA GLY A 289 -16.14 2.73 -6.94
C GLY A 289 -17.04 1.64 -6.34
N GLN A 290 -16.81 1.24 -5.11
CA GLN A 290 -17.65 0.26 -4.41
C GLN A 290 -18.77 0.88 -3.56
N GLY A 291 -18.95 2.21 -3.62
CA GLY A 291 -19.97 2.92 -2.85
C GLY A 291 -19.59 3.11 -1.37
N VAL A 292 -18.31 3.10 -1.06
CA VAL A 292 -17.71 3.42 0.23
C VAL A 292 -17.01 4.77 0.10
N SER A 293 -17.13 5.66 1.08
CA SER A 293 -16.37 6.92 1.07
C SER A 293 -14.93 6.67 1.53
N ALA A 294 -13.97 7.17 0.76
CA ALA A 294 -12.59 7.25 1.22
C ALA A 294 -12.36 8.54 2.02
N THR A 295 -11.36 8.51 2.93
CA THR A 295 -10.93 9.65 3.72
C THR A 295 -9.45 9.88 3.49
N ILE A 296 -9.09 10.93 2.75
CA ILE A 296 -7.67 11.31 2.61
C ILE A 296 -7.17 11.93 3.92
N LYS A 297 -5.98 11.48 4.40
CA LYS A 297 -5.43 11.88 5.71
C LYS A 297 -3.90 11.98 5.69
N HIS A 298 -3.26 12.68 6.62
CA HIS A 298 -3.78 13.59 7.63
C HIS A 298 -3.53 15.02 7.18
N PHE A 299 -4.55 15.83 7.05
CA PHE A 299 -4.54 17.16 6.42
C PHE A 299 -4.22 18.27 7.45
N MET A 300 -2.98 18.77 7.49
CA MET A 300 -1.74 18.38 6.82
C MET A 300 -0.53 18.55 7.76
N GLY A 301 0.64 18.07 7.28
CA GLY A 301 1.90 18.33 7.98
C GLY A 301 2.27 17.30 9.05
N ASN A 302 1.56 16.18 9.15
CA ASN A 302 1.87 15.09 10.08
C ASN A 302 3.03 14.22 9.54
N ASN A 303 4.24 14.82 9.47
CA ASN A 303 5.44 14.21 8.87
C ASN A 303 6.45 13.72 9.91
N SER A 304 6.14 13.86 11.20
CA SER A 304 6.87 13.31 12.35
C SER A 304 5.88 12.88 13.43
N SER A 305 6.27 11.92 14.26
CA SER A 305 5.51 11.53 15.45
C SER A 305 6.08 12.16 16.73
N TYR A 306 7.19 12.88 16.62
CA TYR A 306 7.82 13.58 17.72
C TYR A 306 6.87 14.68 18.26
N ASP A 307 6.41 14.50 19.50
CA ASP A 307 5.52 15.43 20.22
C ASP A 307 4.39 16.02 19.35
N ARG A 308 3.82 15.19 18.47
CA ARG A 308 2.92 15.59 17.37
C ARG A 308 1.71 16.40 17.80
N ASP A 309 1.26 16.24 19.07
CA ASP A 309 0.09 16.95 19.61
C ASP A 309 0.41 18.38 20.05
N HIS A 310 1.70 18.78 20.10
CA HIS A 310 2.11 20.08 20.62
C HIS A 310 3.14 20.81 19.73
N ILE A 311 3.69 20.14 18.73
CA ILE A 311 4.68 20.74 17.81
C ILE A 311 3.97 21.49 16.69
N SER A 312 4.44 22.68 16.39
CA SER A 312 4.12 23.44 15.19
C SER A 312 5.08 23.07 14.06
N ASN A 313 4.54 22.55 12.97
CA ASN A 313 5.27 22.34 11.73
C ASN A 313 5.16 23.61 10.89
N ASP A 314 6.24 24.38 10.84
CA ASP A 314 6.24 25.69 10.22
C ASP A 314 6.82 25.64 8.82
N MET A 315 6.05 26.03 7.83
CA MET A 315 6.42 26.00 6.43
C MET A 315 5.82 27.18 5.66
N ASP A 316 6.56 27.66 4.68
CA ASP A 316 6.08 28.72 3.80
C ASP A 316 4.99 28.22 2.82
N GLU A 317 4.27 29.16 2.22
CA GLU A 317 3.12 28.89 1.35
C GLU A 317 3.54 28.09 0.09
N ARG A 318 4.74 28.36 -0.46
CA ARG A 318 5.25 27.64 -1.61
C ARG A 318 5.53 26.19 -1.27
N THR A 319 6.21 25.94 -0.16
CA THR A 319 6.51 24.61 0.36
C THR A 319 5.23 23.78 0.57
N MET A 320 4.22 24.40 1.19
CA MET A 320 2.91 23.78 1.35
C MET A 320 2.33 23.34 0.00
N ASN A 321 2.27 24.23 -0.97
CA ASN A 321 1.57 24.00 -2.24
C ASN A 321 2.35 23.11 -3.23
N GLU A 322 3.68 23.13 -3.22
CA GLU A 322 4.48 22.30 -4.14
C GLU A 322 4.77 20.90 -3.60
N ILE A 323 4.82 20.70 -2.25
CA ILE A 323 5.25 19.43 -1.64
C ILE A 323 4.12 18.75 -0.86
N TYR A 324 3.48 19.44 0.09
CA TYR A 324 2.62 18.78 1.08
C TYR A 324 1.13 18.73 0.72
N LEU A 325 0.65 19.62 -0.13
CA LEU A 325 -0.75 19.70 -0.54
C LEU A 325 -1.11 18.94 -1.85
N PRO A 326 -0.20 18.62 -2.79
CA PRO A 326 -0.60 18.07 -4.09
C PRO A 326 -1.40 16.77 -4.03
N ALA A 327 -1.08 15.84 -3.13
CA ALA A 327 -1.84 14.59 -2.98
C ALA A 327 -3.27 14.86 -2.48
N PHE A 328 -3.45 15.77 -1.52
CA PHE A 328 -4.76 16.19 -1.03
C PHE A 328 -5.57 16.90 -2.11
N LYS A 329 -4.93 17.82 -2.85
CA LYS A 329 -5.58 18.52 -3.97
C LYS A 329 -6.07 17.53 -5.03
N SER A 330 -5.23 16.58 -5.41
CA SER A 330 -5.59 15.54 -6.39
C SER A 330 -6.73 14.64 -5.89
N ALA A 331 -6.70 14.25 -4.59
CA ALA A 331 -7.78 13.49 -3.97
C ALA A 331 -9.12 14.22 -4.01
N VAL A 332 -9.12 15.54 -3.82
CA VAL A 332 -10.34 16.37 -3.88
C VAL A 332 -10.78 16.58 -5.32
N GLN A 333 -9.89 17.11 -6.19
CA GLN A 333 -10.28 17.61 -7.50
C GLN A 333 -10.35 16.54 -8.60
N VAL A 334 -9.56 15.46 -8.48
CA VAL A 334 -9.51 14.37 -9.46
C VAL A 334 -10.30 13.16 -8.98
N ALA A 335 -10.01 12.65 -7.78
CA ALA A 335 -10.72 11.47 -7.26
C ALA A 335 -12.09 11.80 -6.64
N GLY A 336 -12.34 13.06 -6.30
CA GLY A 336 -13.58 13.49 -5.64
C GLY A 336 -13.77 12.76 -4.31
N THR A 337 -12.77 12.77 -3.43
CA THR A 337 -12.87 12.11 -2.12
C THR A 337 -14.10 12.54 -1.33
N GLY A 338 -14.77 11.62 -0.66
CA GLY A 338 -15.95 11.95 0.14
C GLY A 338 -15.62 12.54 1.52
N CYS A 339 -14.42 12.25 2.06
CA CYS A 339 -14.00 12.74 3.35
C CYS A 339 -12.54 13.21 3.32
N VAL A 340 -12.23 14.17 4.20
CA VAL A 340 -10.87 14.62 4.55
C VAL A 340 -10.74 14.59 6.06
N MET A 341 -9.62 14.08 6.58
CA MET A 341 -9.31 14.10 8.00
C MET A 341 -8.18 15.10 8.27
N SER A 342 -8.39 16.04 9.21
CA SER A 342 -7.32 16.92 9.70
C SER A 342 -6.26 16.12 10.47
N SER A 343 -5.21 16.77 10.93
CA SER A 343 -4.11 16.14 11.65
C SER A 343 -4.03 16.59 13.12
N TYR A 344 -3.16 15.95 13.90
CA TYR A 344 -2.93 16.28 15.30
C TYR A 344 -2.12 17.57 15.50
N ASN A 345 -1.15 17.81 14.62
CA ASN A 345 -0.12 18.84 14.77
C ASN A 345 -0.65 20.26 14.55
N LEU A 346 0.14 21.22 15.03
CA LEU A 346 -0.02 22.60 14.62
C LEU A 346 0.65 22.82 13.24
N LEU A 347 0.10 23.74 12.49
CA LEU A 347 0.66 24.26 11.23
C LEU A 347 0.80 25.77 11.40
N ASN A 348 2.05 26.28 11.34
CA ASN A 348 2.36 27.69 11.51
C ASN A 348 1.72 28.28 12.80
N GLY A 349 1.83 27.57 13.92
CA GLY A 349 1.33 27.95 15.24
C GLY A 349 -0.16 27.70 15.47
N ILE A 350 -0.90 27.13 14.51
CA ILE A 350 -2.35 26.91 14.63
C ILE A 350 -2.65 25.41 14.44
N TYR A 351 -3.38 24.81 15.38
CA TYR A 351 -3.85 23.42 15.17
C TYR A 351 -4.60 23.28 13.85
N THR A 352 -4.32 22.22 13.11
CA THR A 352 -4.94 22.02 11.78
C THR A 352 -6.44 22.02 11.82
N THR A 353 -7.06 21.52 12.90
CA THR A 353 -8.51 21.57 13.14
C THR A 353 -9.07 22.97 13.34
N HIS A 354 -8.22 23.97 13.66
CA HIS A 354 -8.57 25.37 13.91
C HIS A 354 -8.10 26.34 12.81
N ASN A 355 -7.44 25.81 11.78
CA ASN A 355 -6.79 26.62 10.75
C ASN A 355 -7.77 26.98 9.63
N TYR A 356 -8.36 28.20 9.71
CA TYR A 356 -9.33 28.69 8.74
C TYR A 356 -8.77 28.72 7.31
N ASP A 357 -7.52 29.15 7.13
CA ASP A 357 -6.90 29.25 5.83
C ASP A 357 -6.77 27.86 5.18
N LEU A 358 -6.32 26.86 5.96
CA LEU A 358 -6.22 25.49 5.50
C LEU A 358 -7.60 24.86 5.19
N LEU A 359 -8.53 24.95 6.15
CA LEU A 359 -9.79 24.20 6.11
C LEU A 359 -10.86 24.87 5.25
N THR A 360 -10.88 26.21 5.20
CA THR A 360 -11.86 26.97 4.42
C THR A 360 -11.25 27.50 3.13
N THR A 361 -10.20 28.34 3.22
CA THR A 361 -9.63 28.99 2.03
C THR A 361 -9.08 27.97 1.01
N HIS A 362 -8.22 27.04 1.46
CA HIS A 362 -7.64 26.06 0.54
C HIS A 362 -8.64 24.97 0.18
N LEU A 363 -9.18 24.26 1.19
CA LEU A 363 -9.97 23.05 0.95
C LEU A 363 -11.33 23.34 0.32
N ARG A 364 -12.07 24.35 0.84
CA ARG A 364 -13.44 24.66 0.38
C ARG A 364 -13.44 25.64 -0.79
N ASP A 365 -12.83 26.82 -0.59
CA ASP A 365 -12.99 27.92 -1.54
C ASP A 365 -12.17 27.69 -2.81
N ARG A 366 -10.90 27.26 -2.69
CA ARG A 366 -10.02 27.05 -3.85
C ARG A 366 -10.21 25.70 -4.52
N TRP A 367 -10.41 24.61 -3.74
CA TRP A 367 -10.50 23.25 -4.32
C TRP A 367 -11.95 22.78 -4.51
N GLY A 368 -12.93 23.45 -3.92
CA GLY A 368 -14.34 23.14 -4.07
C GLY A 368 -14.81 21.88 -3.33
N PHE A 369 -14.11 21.47 -2.26
CA PHE A 369 -14.48 20.30 -1.49
C PHE A 369 -15.85 20.44 -0.83
N LYS A 370 -16.78 19.52 -1.07
CA LYS A 370 -18.15 19.52 -0.52
C LYS A 370 -18.40 18.42 0.51
N GLY A 371 -17.46 17.49 0.68
CA GLY A 371 -17.61 16.34 1.56
C GLY A 371 -17.35 16.64 3.03
N ILE A 372 -17.27 15.60 3.85
CA ILE A 372 -17.04 15.70 5.30
C ILE A 372 -15.57 16.05 5.58
N LEU A 373 -15.36 17.13 6.29
CA LEU A 373 -14.10 17.43 6.96
C LEU A 373 -14.21 17.01 8.43
N MET A 374 -13.48 15.96 8.81
CA MET A 374 -13.46 15.45 10.18
C MET A 374 -12.16 15.76 10.90
N SER A 375 -12.20 15.82 12.21
CA SER A 375 -11.01 15.81 13.06
C SER A 375 -10.35 14.43 13.06
N ASP A 376 -9.05 14.36 13.31
CA ASP A 376 -8.48 13.14 13.86
C ASP A 376 -9.02 12.91 15.29
N TRP A 377 -8.89 11.69 15.83
CA TRP A 377 -9.51 11.30 17.12
C TRP A 377 -8.90 12.07 18.29
N GLY A 378 -9.67 13.02 18.83
CA GLY A 378 -9.24 13.89 19.93
C GLY A 378 -8.33 15.05 19.53
N SER A 379 -8.15 15.35 18.24
CA SER A 379 -7.28 16.43 17.76
C SER A 379 -7.92 17.83 17.83
N THR A 380 -9.17 17.95 18.29
CA THR A 380 -9.83 19.24 18.49
C THR A 380 -9.54 19.75 19.89
N HIS A 381 -8.99 20.96 20.03
CA HIS A 381 -8.61 21.56 21.32
C HIS A 381 -9.45 22.78 21.71
N ASP A 382 -10.15 23.41 20.75
CA ASP A 382 -11.04 24.55 20.93
C ASP A 382 -12.24 24.46 19.98
N GLY A 383 -13.43 24.22 20.54
CA GLY A 383 -14.65 24.03 19.75
C GLY A 383 -15.10 25.29 19.01
N LEU A 384 -14.84 26.48 19.53
CA LEU A 384 -15.16 27.74 18.85
C LEU A 384 -14.27 27.94 17.62
N GLN A 385 -12.97 27.80 17.80
CA GLN A 385 -12.01 27.96 16.68
C GLN A 385 -12.25 26.91 15.61
N ALA A 386 -12.46 25.65 16.00
CA ALA A 386 -12.78 24.56 15.06
C ALA A 386 -14.08 24.83 14.28
N ALA A 387 -15.11 25.33 14.98
CA ALA A 387 -16.37 25.68 14.34
C ALA A 387 -16.19 26.81 13.32
N LEU A 388 -15.44 27.84 13.64
CA LEU A 388 -15.17 29.00 12.77
C LEU A 388 -14.25 28.63 11.61
N ALA A 389 -13.27 27.73 11.83
CA ALA A 389 -12.34 27.29 10.81
C ALA A 389 -12.97 26.38 9.74
N GLY A 390 -14.15 25.78 10.01
CA GLY A 390 -14.85 24.99 9.02
C GLY A 390 -14.81 23.47 9.26
N LEU A 391 -14.31 22.98 10.42
CA LEU A 391 -14.40 21.58 10.81
C LEU A 391 -15.88 21.15 10.90
N ASP A 392 -16.27 20.07 10.17
CA ASP A 392 -17.68 19.63 10.14
C ASP A 392 -18.01 18.65 11.26
N LEU A 393 -17.12 17.69 11.52
CA LEU A 393 -17.38 16.55 12.38
C LEU A 393 -16.22 16.37 13.37
N GLU A 394 -16.47 16.50 14.65
CA GLU A 394 -15.50 16.19 15.69
C GLU A 394 -15.59 14.71 16.11
N MET A 395 -14.48 13.99 16.00
CA MET A 395 -14.33 12.56 16.35
C MET A 395 -13.40 12.39 17.58
N ALA A 396 -13.55 11.35 18.40
CA ALA A 396 -14.54 10.27 18.38
C ALA A 396 -15.92 10.66 18.96
N SER A 397 -16.00 11.78 19.66
CA SER A 397 -17.16 12.38 20.32
C SER A 397 -17.07 13.91 20.18
N ALA A 398 -18.16 14.61 20.41
CA ALA A 398 -18.16 16.06 20.42
C ALA A 398 -17.71 16.57 21.78
N ASP A 399 -16.43 16.50 22.10
CA ASP A 399 -15.91 16.93 23.41
C ASP A 399 -15.80 18.46 23.49
N ASN A 400 -15.41 19.09 22.38
CA ASN A 400 -15.21 20.55 22.28
C ASN A 400 -16.35 21.25 21.51
N MET A 401 -16.83 20.64 20.38
CA MET A 401 -18.01 21.15 19.67
C MET A 401 -19.31 20.54 20.22
N ASN A 402 -19.38 20.26 21.53
CA ASN A 402 -20.55 19.67 22.16
C ASN A 402 -21.77 20.58 22.09
N PRO A 403 -23.00 20.05 22.18
CA PRO A 403 -24.21 20.81 22.00
C PRO A 403 -24.36 22.03 22.96
N ASP A 404 -23.90 21.90 24.20
CA ASP A 404 -24.01 22.98 25.20
C ASP A 404 -23.07 24.13 24.89
N ALA A 405 -21.78 23.82 24.55
CA ALA A 405 -20.81 24.81 24.12
C ALA A 405 -21.26 25.54 22.85
N MET A 406 -21.77 24.79 21.86
CA MET A 406 -22.23 25.37 20.59
C MET A 406 -23.47 26.26 20.79
N LYS A 407 -24.41 25.91 21.67
CA LYS A 407 -25.55 26.76 22.06
C LYS A 407 -25.09 28.03 22.76
N GLN A 408 -24.07 27.94 23.64
CA GLN A 408 -23.49 29.09 24.29
C GLN A 408 -22.84 30.03 23.25
N PHE A 409 -22.06 29.53 22.32
CA PHE A 409 -21.44 30.33 21.26
C PHE A 409 -22.47 31.06 20.38
N LEU A 410 -23.59 30.38 20.08
CA LEU A 410 -24.75 31.00 19.38
C LEU A 410 -25.37 32.11 20.21
N ALA A 411 -25.62 31.87 21.47
CA ALA A 411 -26.22 32.87 22.38
C ALA A 411 -25.33 34.10 22.58
N GLU A 412 -24.02 33.90 22.57
CA GLU A 412 -23.01 34.95 22.64
C GLU A 412 -22.77 35.66 21.29
N GLY A 413 -23.37 35.18 20.20
CA GLY A 413 -23.18 35.72 18.85
C GLY A 413 -21.79 35.47 18.26
N LYS A 414 -21.02 34.54 18.81
CA LYS A 414 -19.69 34.14 18.32
C LYS A 414 -19.75 33.31 17.05
N ILE A 415 -20.81 32.52 16.88
CA ILE A 415 -21.13 31.78 15.66
C ILE A 415 -22.59 32.07 15.26
N THR A 416 -22.96 31.71 14.05
CA THR A 416 -24.34 31.83 13.56
C THR A 416 -24.93 30.44 13.34
N GLU A 417 -26.27 30.35 13.21
CA GLU A 417 -26.90 29.09 12.81
C GLU A 417 -26.41 28.61 11.45
N GLU A 418 -26.04 29.52 10.55
CA GLU A 418 -25.48 29.18 9.24
C GLU A 418 -24.09 28.52 9.38
N THR A 419 -23.32 28.89 10.41
CA THR A 419 -22.05 28.18 10.72
C THR A 419 -22.30 26.67 10.98
N ILE A 420 -23.37 26.34 11.70
CA ILE A 420 -23.79 24.97 11.99
C ILE A 420 -24.40 24.32 10.75
N ASN A 421 -25.27 25.04 10.03
CA ASN A 421 -25.94 24.55 8.83
C ASN A 421 -24.93 24.09 7.76
N LYS A 422 -23.84 24.86 7.52
CA LYS A 422 -22.78 24.46 6.59
C LYS A 422 -22.18 23.09 6.91
N LYS A 423 -21.87 22.83 8.18
CA LYS A 423 -21.31 21.55 8.63
C LYS A 423 -22.30 20.40 8.39
N VAL A 424 -23.54 20.61 8.79
CA VAL A 424 -24.63 19.64 8.61
C VAL A 424 -24.81 19.31 7.12
N ARG A 425 -24.80 20.34 6.25
CA ARG A 425 -24.92 20.15 4.80
C ARG A 425 -23.80 19.28 4.23
N HIS A 426 -22.55 19.49 4.64
CA HIS A 426 -21.42 18.68 4.16
C HIS A 426 -21.54 17.22 4.59
N ILE A 427 -22.00 16.96 5.83
CA ILE A 427 -22.25 15.60 6.31
C ILE A 427 -23.39 14.95 5.51
N LEU A 428 -24.51 15.66 5.34
CA LEU A 428 -25.66 15.19 4.58
C LEU A 428 -25.33 15.03 3.08
N HIS A 429 -24.58 15.97 2.47
CA HIS A 429 -24.13 15.88 1.10
C HIS A 429 -23.36 14.56 0.87
N THR A 430 -22.37 14.23 1.71
CA THR A 430 -21.63 12.97 1.60
C THR A 430 -22.57 11.77 1.73
N MET A 431 -23.49 11.79 2.69
CA MET A 431 -24.46 10.71 2.87
C MET A 431 -25.32 10.49 1.63
N TYR A 432 -25.86 11.57 1.03
CA TYR A 432 -26.72 11.48 -0.16
C TYR A 432 -25.92 11.13 -1.41
N ARG A 433 -24.72 11.70 -1.57
CA ARG A 433 -23.83 11.42 -2.71
C ARG A 433 -23.48 9.94 -2.82
N PHE A 434 -23.24 9.26 -1.71
CA PHE A 434 -22.92 7.82 -1.66
C PHE A 434 -24.16 6.94 -1.49
N GLY A 435 -25.35 7.53 -1.24
CA GLY A 435 -26.60 6.82 -1.03
C GLY A 435 -26.65 6.07 0.29
N PHE A 436 -25.95 6.49 1.32
CA PHE A 436 -25.95 5.83 2.63
C PHE A 436 -27.29 5.86 3.34
N ASN A 437 -28.16 6.77 2.95
CA ASN A 437 -29.54 6.88 3.47
C ASN A 437 -30.48 5.79 2.93
N THR A 438 -30.17 5.17 1.80
CA THR A 438 -31.07 4.21 1.12
C THR A 438 -30.48 2.83 0.92
N LYS A 439 -29.16 2.71 0.95
CA LYS A 439 -28.46 1.46 0.72
C LYS A 439 -28.01 0.83 2.04
N SER A 440 -28.17 -0.47 2.17
CA SER A 440 -27.49 -1.21 3.24
C SER A 440 -25.98 -1.01 3.09
N SER A 441 -25.31 -0.65 4.19
CA SER A 441 -23.85 -0.62 4.23
C SER A 441 -23.26 -2.01 4.06
N ASN A 442 -23.96 -3.05 4.55
CA ASN A 442 -23.51 -4.44 4.44
C ASN A 442 -24.05 -5.11 3.17
N ASP A 443 -23.16 -5.76 2.45
CA ASP A 443 -23.44 -6.62 1.30
C ASP A 443 -22.99 -8.05 1.61
N SER A 444 -23.92 -8.88 2.06
CA SER A 444 -23.64 -10.28 2.42
C SER A 444 -23.34 -11.19 1.22
N SER A 445 -23.44 -10.71 -0.01
CA SER A 445 -23.02 -11.47 -1.20
C SER A 445 -21.51 -11.46 -1.39
N ILE A 446 -20.80 -10.53 -0.75
CA ILE A 446 -19.33 -10.43 -0.78
C ILE A 446 -18.77 -11.31 0.34
N PRO A 447 -17.91 -12.29 0.04
CA PRO A 447 -17.26 -13.11 1.07
C PRO A 447 -16.43 -12.26 2.03
N LEU A 448 -16.41 -12.62 3.32
CA LEU A 448 -15.52 -11.97 4.30
C LEU A 448 -14.03 -12.28 4.04
N ASP A 449 -13.77 -13.45 3.49
CA ASP A 449 -12.47 -13.90 2.99
C ASP A 449 -12.57 -13.98 1.46
N ASP A 450 -12.41 -12.84 0.79
CA ASP A 450 -12.58 -12.74 -0.67
C ASP A 450 -11.28 -13.18 -1.39
N PRO A 451 -11.32 -14.25 -2.19
CA PRO A 451 -10.13 -14.71 -2.92
C PRO A 451 -9.52 -13.66 -3.86
N GLU A 452 -10.33 -12.72 -4.39
CA GLU A 452 -9.80 -11.64 -5.22
C GLU A 452 -9.01 -10.60 -4.39
N SER A 453 -9.44 -10.36 -3.14
CA SER A 453 -8.71 -9.54 -2.20
C SER A 453 -7.36 -10.16 -1.86
N ASP A 454 -7.32 -11.47 -1.62
CA ASP A 454 -6.10 -12.23 -1.34
C ASP A 454 -5.11 -12.20 -2.52
N LEU A 455 -5.60 -12.47 -3.74
CA LEU A 455 -4.78 -12.39 -4.95
C LEU A 455 -4.23 -10.98 -5.20
N THR A 456 -5.03 -9.95 -4.92
CA THR A 456 -4.59 -8.55 -5.04
C THR A 456 -3.50 -8.24 -4.03
N ALA A 457 -3.65 -8.66 -2.78
CA ALA A 457 -2.63 -8.50 -1.74
C ALA A 457 -1.31 -9.18 -2.14
N LEU A 458 -1.37 -10.39 -2.69
CA LEU A 458 -0.21 -11.12 -3.21
C LEU A 458 0.45 -10.38 -4.38
N GLN A 459 -0.34 -9.87 -5.32
CA GLN A 459 0.19 -9.13 -6.48
C GLN A 459 0.92 -7.87 -6.05
N VAL A 460 0.37 -7.11 -5.11
CA VAL A 460 1.06 -5.92 -4.55
C VAL A 460 2.38 -6.31 -3.88
N ALA A 461 2.40 -7.39 -3.10
CA ALA A 461 3.61 -7.88 -2.45
C ALA A 461 4.70 -8.27 -3.47
N ARG A 462 4.34 -8.96 -4.55
CA ARG A 462 5.25 -9.34 -5.65
C ARG A 462 5.84 -8.12 -6.37
N GLU A 463 4.97 -7.13 -6.70
CA GLU A 463 5.36 -5.96 -7.48
C GLU A 463 6.04 -4.86 -6.65
N GLY A 464 5.82 -4.81 -5.34
CA GLY A 464 6.28 -3.73 -4.50
C GLY A 464 7.53 -4.06 -3.67
N MET A 465 7.88 -5.33 -3.45
CA MET A 465 9.18 -5.67 -2.86
C MET A 465 10.30 -5.25 -3.81
N VAL A 466 11.22 -4.42 -3.32
CA VAL A 466 12.27 -3.80 -4.15
C VAL A 466 13.56 -4.59 -4.05
N LEU A 467 14.06 -5.09 -5.19
CA LEU A 467 15.40 -5.68 -5.26
C LEU A 467 16.44 -4.55 -5.30
N LEU A 468 17.23 -4.41 -4.23
CA LEU A 468 18.25 -3.37 -4.11
C LEU A 468 19.65 -3.84 -4.54
N LYS A 469 19.95 -5.13 -4.37
CA LYS A 469 21.27 -5.69 -4.68
C LYS A 469 21.16 -7.11 -5.20
N ASN A 470 21.94 -7.41 -6.25
CA ASN A 470 22.09 -8.75 -6.83
C ASN A 470 23.53 -8.96 -7.28
N LYS A 471 24.41 -9.23 -6.31
CA LYS A 471 25.85 -9.36 -6.57
C LYS A 471 26.14 -10.69 -7.27
N ALA A 472 26.87 -10.62 -8.37
CA ALA A 472 27.25 -11.76 -9.19
C ALA A 472 26.06 -12.65 -9.60
N ASP A 473 24.90 -12.02 -9.81
CA ASP A 473 23.66 -12.66 -10.24
C ASP A 473 23.27 -13.86 -9.35
N ILE A 474 23.44 -13.71 -8.01
CA ILE A 474 23.06 -14.75 -7.06
C ILE A 474 21.57 -15.04 -7.10
N LEU A 475 20.77 -14.04 -7.42
CA LEU A 475 19.33 -14.12 -7.58
C LEU A 475 18.93 -14.12 -9.07
N PRO A 476 17.90 -14.88 -9.45
CA PRO A 476 17.14 -15.80 -8.60
C PRO A 476 17.99 -17.00 -8.18
N ILE A 477 17.71 -17.56 -7.01
CA ILE A 477 18.45 -18.69 -6.47
C ILE A 477 18.33 -19.91 -7.40
N ASP A 478 19.49 -20.46 -7.78
CA ASP A 478 19.56 -21.71 -8.53
C ASP A 478 19.34 -22.92 -7.58
N PRO A 479 18.20 -23.63 -7.68
CA PRO A 479 17.90 -24.78 -6.84
C PRO A 479 18.79 -25.99 -7.11
N GLN A 480 19.60 -26.00 -8.17
CA GLN A 480 20.59 -27.06 -8.43
C GLN A 480 21.90 -26.79 -7.67
N LYS A 481 22.22 -25.53 -7.43
CA LYS A 481 23.44 -25.09 -6.75
C LYS A 481 23.27 -24.99 -5.25
N TYR A 482 22.13 -24.44 -4.78
CA TYR A 482 21.84 -24.21 -3.37
C TYR A 482 20.79 -25.21 -2.88
N LYS A 483 21.24 -26.29 -2.23
CA LYS A 483 20.38 -27.39 -1.79
C LYS A 483 19.91 -27.29 -0.34
N HIS A 484 20.68 -26.59 0.48
CA HIS A 484 20.35 -26.35 1.88
C HIS A 484 20.41 -24.86 2.18
N ILE A 485 19.26 -24.28 2.45
CA ILE A 485 19.07 -22.85 2.79
C ILE A 485 18.67 -22.76 4.26
N VAL A 486 19.35 -21.90 5.02
CA VAL A 486 18.94 -21.56 6.39
C VAL A 486 18.35 -20.15 6.42
N VAL A 487 17.10 -20.06 6.83
CA VAL A 487 16.42 -18.79 7.09
C VAL A 487 16.63 -18.42 8.56
N THR A 488 16.95 -17.16 8.84
CA THR A 488 17.15 -16.65 10.20
C THR A 488 16.63 -15.22 10.35
N GLY A 489 16.49 -14.77 11.57
CA GLY A 489 16.08 -13.41 11.93
C GLY A 489 14.65 -13.31 12.48
N LYS A 490 14.43 -12.27 13.28
CA LYS A 490 13.19 -12.07 14.05
C LYS A 490 11.94 -11.88 13.17
N ASN A 491 12.14 -11.37 11.96
CA ASN A 491 11.06 -11.12 10.98
C ASN A 491 10.82 -12.32 10.02
N ALA A 492 11.50 -13.45 10.24
CA ALA A 492 11.31 -14.65 9.42
C ALA A 492 9.98 -15.35 9.71
N SER A 493 9.53 -15.33 10.96
CA SER A 493 8.32 -16.00 11.41
C SER A 493 7.28 -14.98 11.91
N GLY A 494 6.00 -15.33 11.84
CA GLY A 494 4.90 -14.47 12.25
C GLY A 494 4.48 -13.47 11.18
N PHE A 495 3.49 -12.64 11.54
CA PHE A 495 2.96 -11.57 10.71
C PHE A 495 3.68 -10.26 11.02
N VAL A 496 4.49 -9.78 10.08
CA VAL A 496 5.31 -8.56 10.24
C VAL A 496 4.58 -7.36 9.64
N ARG A 497 4.37 -6.32 10.45
CA ARG A 497 3.63 -5.10 10.07
C ARG A 497 4.11 -3.89 10.86
N GLY A 498 3.65 -2.68 10.49
CA GLY A 498 3.71 -1.48 11.32
C GLY A 498 2.59 -1.47 12.37
N GLY A 499 2.78 -0.71 13.44
CA GLY A 499 1.83 -0.57 14.55
C GLY A 499 0.89 0.63 14.42
N GLY A 500 -0.10 0.72 15.32
CA GLY A 500 -1.05 1.84 15.39
C GLY A 500 -2.36 1.57 14.64
N SER A 501 -3.11 2.64 14.37
CA SER A 501 -4.47 2.59 13.82
C SER A 501 -4.57 1.94 12.44
N SER A 502 -3.50 1.97 11.64
CA SER A 502 -3.46 1.30 10.31
C SER A 502 -3.32 -0.22 10.37
N SER A 503 -3.26 -0.80 11.57
CA SER A 503 -3.13 -2.25 11.77
C SER A 503 -4.38 -3.01 11.33
N VAL A 504 -4.17 -4.14 10.66
CA VAL A 504 -5.23 -5.05 10.21
C VAL A 504 -5.00 -6.43 10.81
N ASP A 505 -6.05 -7.06 11.31
CA ASP A 505 -6.01 -8.46 11.73
C ASP A 505 -6.28 -9.34 10.50
N PRO A 506 -5.27 -10.10 10.01
CA PRO A 506 -5.41 -10.84 8.76
C PRO A 506 -6.36 -12.03 8.89
N MET A 507 -7.04 -12.36 7.79
CA MET A 507 -7.82 -13.60 7.69
C MET A 507 -6.92 -14.83 7.88
N HIS A 508 -5.77 -14.80 7.21
CA HIS A 508 -4.65 -15.73 7.31
C HIS A 508 -3.36 -14.96 6.97
N TYR A 509 -2.22 -15.56 7.23
CA TYR A 509 -0.95 -15.01 6.74
C TYR A 509 0.04 -16.13 6.41
N VAL A 510 0.97 -15.84 5.51
CA VAL A 510 2.10 -16.68 5.16
C VAL A 510 3.37 -15.97 5.60
N SER A 511 4.05 -16.50 6.63
CA SER A 511 5.31 -15.93 7.11
C SER A 511 6.43 -16.09 6.07
N MET A 512 7.50 -15.30 6.17
CA MET A 512 8.64 -15.39 5.26
C MET A 512 9.18 -16.81 5.17
N ILE A 513 9.40 -17.46 6.33
CA ILE A 513 9.91 -18.84 6.36
C ILE A 513 8.94 -19.84 5.74
N ASP A 514 7.64 -19.71 5.98
CA ASP A 514 6.66 -20.67 5.45
C ASP A 514 6.56 -20.59 3.94
N GLY A 515 6.55 -19.37 3.37
CA GLY A 515 6.51 -19.19 1.91
C GLY A 515 7.81 -19.65 1.22
N ILE A 516 8.97 -19.27 1.75
CA ILE A 516 10.27 -19.70 1.21
C ILE A 516 10.41 -21.22 1.29
N ARG A 517 9.99 -21.83 2.40
CA ARG A 517 10.01 -23.29 2.59
C ARG A 517 9.08 -24.02 1.62
N ALA A 518 7.86 -23.49 1.43
CA ALA A 518 6.88 -24.10 0.53
C ALA A 518 7.38 -24.12 -0.93
N ILE A 519 7.97 -23.04 -1.41
CA ILE A 519 8.55 -22.97 -2.76
C ILE A 519 9.83 -23.81 -2.83
N GLY A 520 10.73 -23.75 -1.82
CA GLY A 520 11.95 -24.55 -1.76
C GLY A 520 11.67 -26.05 -1.86
N GLN A 521 10.67 -26.55 -1.12
CA GLN A 521 10.23 -27.96 -1.18
C GLN A 521 9.78 -28.39 -2.58
N GLN A 522 9.02 -27.53 -3.27
CA GLN A 522 8.60 -27.81 -4.65
C GLN A 522 9.79 -27.93 -5.62
N LEU A 523 10.86 -27.20 -5.34
CA LEU A 523 12.09 -27.17 -6.15
C LEU A 523 13.16 -28.15 -5.67
N GLY A 524 12.88 -28.94 -4.62
CA GLY A 524 13.83 -29.91 -4.05
C GLY A 524 14.98 -29.26 -3.28
N VAL A 525 14.73 -28.13 -2.64
CA VAL A 525 15.64 -27.41 -1.75
C VAL A 525 15.19 -27.62 -0.30
N GLU A 526 16.11 -28.00 0.56
CA GLU A 526 15.89 -28.05 2.01
C GLU A 526 15.95 -26.63 2.59
N VAL A 527 14.93 -26.24 3.37
CA VAL A 527 14.84 -24.92 3.95
C VAL A 527 14.60 -25.06 5.46
N ASP A 528 15.63 -24.76 6.22
CA ASP A 528 15.59 -24.74 7.68
C ASP A 528 15.37 -23.32 8.21
N TYR A 529 14.75 -23.25 9.40
CA TYR A 529 14.68 -22.00 10.16
C TYR A 529 15.44 -22.16 11.47
N LYS A 530 16.33 -21.22 11.76
CA LYS A 530 17.06 -21.11 13.03
C LYS A 530 17.22 -19.65 13.42
N ASP A 531 16.95 -19.34 14.65
CA ASP A 531 17.26 -18.04 15.25
C ASP A 531 18.27 -18.20 16.41
N GLN A 532 18.71 -17.09 16.99
CA GLN A 532 19.67 -17.12 18.10
C GLN A 532 19.10 -17.84 19.32
N LEU A 533 17.79 -17.85 19.53
CA LEU A 533 17.14 -18.48 20.67
C LEU A 533 17.18 -20.01 20.59
N ASP A 534 17.31 -20.59 19.39
CA ASP A 534 17.44 -22.04 19.22
C ASP A 534 18.77 -22.59 19.77
N PHE A 535 19.73 -21.69 20.00
CA PHE A 535 21.08 -22.04 20.49
C PHE A 535 21.33 -21.57 21.92
N LEU A 536 20.31 -21.30 22.69
CA LEU A 536 20.48 -21.01 24.09
C LEU A 536 21.20 -22.20 24.78
N PRO A 537 22.13 -21.93 25.71
CA PRO A 537 22.85 -23.01 26.41
C PRO A 537 21.87 -24.03 26.96
N ALA A 538 22.19 -25.32 26.78
CA ALA A 538 21.34 -26.42 27.23
C ALA A 538 21.10 -26.37 28.74
N ILE A 539 20.07 -25.68 29.16
CA ILE A 539 19.41 -25.83 30.43
C ILE A 539 18.21 -26.73 30.14
N MET A 540 18.21 -27.96 30.67
CA MET A 540 17.12 -28.87 30.42
C MET A 540 15.87 -28.37 31.12
N PHE A 541 14.88 -27.93 30.37
CA PHE A 541 13.54 -27.70 30.89
C PHE A 541 12.72 -28.97 30.72
N ALA A 542 12.02 -29.34 31.75
CA ALA A 542 11.02 -30.39 31.71
C ALA A 542 9.69 -29.78 32.18
N SER A 543 8.60 -30.07 31.51
CA SER A 543 7.26 -29.79 32.02
C SER A 543 7.04 -30.53 33.36
N ASP A 544 6.04 -30.13 34.14
CA ASP A 544 5.77 -30.71 35.47
C ASP A 544 5.58 -32.24 35.44
N ASP A 545 5.14 -32.79 34.33
CA ASP A 545 4.95 -34.21 34.14
C ASP A 545 6.22 -34.95 33.65
N LEU A 546 7.33 -34.21 33.38
CA LEU A 546 8.63 -34.72 32.90
C LEU A 546 8.53 -35.54 31.59
N SER A 547 7.42 -35.54 30.92
CA SER A 547 7.21 -36.35 29.71
C SER A 547 7.68 -35.65 28.44
N GLN A 548 7.78 -34.32 28.49
CA GLN A 548 8.21 -33.50 27.36
C GLN A 548 9.12 -32.36 27.79
N GLY A 549 10.15 -32.04 27.00
CA GLY A 549 10.98 -30.84 27.21
C GLY A 549 10.20 -29.57 26.91
N GLY A 550 10.41 -28.54 27.73
CA GLY A 550 9.79 -27.22 27.53
C GLY A 550 9.03 -26.70 28.74
N PHE A 551 8.23 -25.70 28.53
CA PHE A 551 7.40 -25.01 29.51
C PHE A 551 5.95 -25.48 29.38
N ARG A 552 5.29 -25.72 30.50
CA ARG A 552 3.84 -25.83 30.55
C ARG A 552 3.28 -24.40 30.57
N ALA A 553 2.67 -24.00 29.46
CA ALA A 553 2.02 -22.71 29.30
C ALA A 553 0.52 -22.82 29.63
N GLU A 554 0.04 -21.97 30.51
CA GLU A 554 -1.38 -21.85 30.91
C GLU A 554 -1.85 -20.46 30.54
N TYR A 555 -2.84 -20.39 29.66
CA TYR A 555 -3.42 -19.14 29.15
C TYR A 555 -4.72 -18.82 29.88
N PHE A 556 -4.90 -17.58 30.32
CA PHE A 556 -6.06 -17.13 31.09
C PHE A 556 -6.74 -15.95 30.42
N ALA A 557 -8.07 -15.92 30.51
CA ALA A 557 -8.83 -14.71 30.20
C ALA A 557 -8.68 -13.71 31.36
N GLY A 558 -8.33 -12.46 31.04
CA GLY A 558 -8.02 -11.44 32.07
C GLY A 558 -6.55 -11.36 32.42
N ILE A 559 -6.16 -10.28 33.09
CA ILE A 559 -4.75 -9.91 33.33
C ILE A 559 -4.18 -10.39 34.69
N ASP A 560 -4.94 -11.13 35.48
CA ASP A 560 -4.63 -11.45 36.88
C ASP A 560 -4.28 -12.93 37.11
N LEU A 561 -4.16 -13.73 36.02
CA LEU A 561 -3.87 -15.18 36.10
C LEU A 561 -4.89 -15.97 36.93
N SER A 562 -6.11 -15.47 37.05
CA SER A 562 -7.16 -16.06 37.88
C SER A 562 -8.10 -16.98 37.10
N GLY A 563 -8.80 -17.84 37.83
CA GLY A 563 -9.74 -18.79 37.25
C GLY A 563 -9.08 -20.03 36.65
N SER A 564 -9.81 -20.75 35.80
CA SER A 564 -9.27 -21.88 35.05
C SER A 564 -8.62 -21.39 33.75
N PRO A 565 -7.46 -21.93 33.36
CA PRO A 565 -6.88 -21.60 32.08
C PRO A 565 -7.81 -21.98 30.93
N VAL A 566 -7.93 -21.10 29.94
CA VAL A 566 -8.70 -21.38 28.72
C VAL A 566 -7.97 -22.36 27.80
N ALA A 567 -6.65 -22.44 27.93
CA ALA A 567 -5.81 -23.41 27.24
C ALA A 567 -4.57 -23.75 28.06
N THR A 568 -4.09 -24.98 27.87
CA THR A 568 -2.79 -25.44 28.41
C THR A 568 -2.07 -26.20 27.30
N ARG A 569 -0.77 -25.87 27.07
CA ARG A 569 0.07 -26.57 26.10
C ARG A 569 1.53 -26.59 26.54
N ILE A 570 2.34 -27.40 25.89
CA ILE A 570 3.80 -27.42 26.10
C ILE A 570 4.45 -26.55 25.02
N GLU A 571 5.33 -25.66 25.44
CA GLU A 571 6.07 -24.73 24.59
C GLU A 571 7.56 -24.88 24.85
N THR A 572 8.35 -25.02 23.77
CA THR A 572 9.79 -25.27 23.86
C THR A 572 10.58 -23.99 24.14
N LYS A 573 10.01 -22.82 23.88
CA LYS A 573 10.61 -21.52 24.16
C LYS A 573 9.51 -20.51 24.50
N ILE A 574 9.86 -19.42 25.16
CA ILE A 574 9.00 -18.26 25.39
C ILE A 574 9.61 -17.14 24.54
N ASN A 575 9.00 -16.89 23.40
CA ASN A 575 9.34 -15.81 22.47
C ASN A 575 8.12 -15.57 21.59
N TYR A 576 7.26 -14.68 22.04
CA TYR A 576 6.00 -14.39 21.40
C TYR A 576 5.87 -12.91 21.10
N ASN A 577 5.37 -12.63 19.92
CA ASN A 577 4.90 -11.30 19.53
C ASN A 577 3.47 -11.45 19.00
N TRP A 578 2.51 -11.06 19.84
CA TRP A 578 1.09 -11.10 19.50
C TRP A 578 0.52 -9.72 19.17
N SER A 579 1.37 -8.70 18.98
CA SER A 579 0.91 -7.32 18.75
C SER A 579 -0.18 -7.24 17.68
N GLY A 580 -1.40 -6.87 18.10
CA GLY A 580 -2.62 -6.86 17.28
C GLY A 580 -3.15 -8.23 16.86
N MET A 581 -2.70 -9.32 17.48
CA MET A 581 -3.22 -10.68 17.26
C MET A 581 -3.50 -11.35 18.60
N ALA A 582 -4.53 -12.21 18.63
CA ALA A 582 -4.74 -13.07 19.78
C ALA A 582 -3.68 -14.22 19.80
N PRO A 583 -3.31 -14.72 20.98
CA PRO A 583 -2.60 -15.99 21.05
C PRO A 583 -3.35 -17.09 20.30
N GLU A 584 -2.61 -17.96 19.60
CA GLU A 584 -3.18 -19.10 18.85
C GLU A 584 -3.73 -20.20 19.78
N VAL A 585 -4.57 -19.78 20.71
CA VAL A 585 -5.35 -20.64 21.63
C VAL A 585 -6.78 -20.12 21.61
N GLY A 586 -7.74 -20.94 21.29
CA GLY A 586 -9.14 -20.50 21.20
C GLY A 586 -9.63 -19.82 22.51
N GLY A 587 -10.47 -18.77 22.37
CA GLY A 587 -11.15 -18.14 23.48
C GLY A 587 -10.48 -16.91 24.09
N LEU A 588 -9.36 -16.43 23.51
CA LEU A 588 -8.71 -15.17 23.89
C LEU A 588 -8.85 -14.11 22.81
N GLY A 589 -8.90 -12.84 23.22
CA GLY A 589 -8.77 -11.66 22.35
C GLY A 589 -7.32 -11.23 22.19
N THR A 590 -7.12 -10.10 21.49
CA THR A 590 -5.82 -9.44 21.32
C THR A 590 -5.29 -8.87 22.64
N ASP A 591 -6.21 -8.50 23.54
CA ASP A 591 -5.96 -7.82 24.79
C ASP A 591 -6.66 -8.52 25.96
N ASN A 592 -6.31 -8.12 27.19
CA ASN A 592 -6.90 -8.61 28.44
C ASN A 592 -6.75 -10.12 28.62
N PHE A 593 -5.52 -10.61 28.44
CA PHE A 593 -5.15 -12.00 28.74
C PHE A 593 -3.88 -12.07 29.56
N SER A 594 -3.62 -13.22 30.15
CA SER A 594 -2.37 -13.49 30.86
C SER A 594 -1.90 -14.92 30.62
N VAL A 595 -0.59 -15.16 30.78
CA VAL A 595 0.02 -16.47 30.57
C VAL A 595 0.98 -16.78 31.70
N ARG A 596 0.96 -18.04 32.18
CA ARG A 596 1.93 -18.58 33.11
C ARG A 596 2.65 -19.75 32.46
N TRP A 597 3.97 -19.67 32.40
CA TRP A 597 4.83 -20.77 31.99
C TRP A 597 5.52 -21.35 33.19
N THR A 598 5.41 -22.66 33.35
CA THR A 598 6.08 -23.39 34.45
C THR A 598 6.98 -24.48 33.87
N ALA A 599 8.18 -24.59 34.40
CA ALA A 599 9.12 -25.63 34.01
C ALA A 599 10.06 -25.99 35.15
N THR A 600 10.69 -27.16 35.05
CA THR A 600 11.82 -27.55 35.87
C THR A 600 13.12 -27.39 35.08
N MET A 601 13.99 -26.51 35.56
CA MET A 601 15.30 -26.21 34.97
C MET A 601 16.41 -27.00 35.69
N SER A 602 17.36 -27.53 34.95
CA SER A 602 18.58 -28.06 35.50
C SER A 602 19.76 -27.78 34.56
N SER A 603 20.92 -27.45 35.15
CA SER A 603 22.15 -27.21 34.39
C SER A 603 23.09 -28.43 34.47
N PRO A 604 23.75 -28.80 33.36
CA PRO A 604 24.78 -29.85 33.40
C PRO A 604 26.06 -29.42 34.10
N THR A 605 26.24 -28.12 34.33
CA THR A 605 27.45 -27.56 34.95
C THR A 605 27.12 -26.58 36.06
N SER A 606 27.95 -26.56 37.11
CA SER A 606 27.82 -25.56 38.17
C SER A 606 28.46 -24.23 37.75
N THR A 607 27.65 -23.27 37.32
CA THR A 607 28.11 -21.97 36.82
C THR A 607 27.05 -20.90 36.99
N ASN A 608 27.42 -19.64 36.70
CA ASN A 608 26.50 -18.52 36.66
C ASN A 608 25.84 -18.47 35.31
N TYR A 609 24.52 -18.25 35.33
CA TYR A 609 23.72 -17.90 34.15
C TYR A 609 23.12 -16.52 34.34
N GLN A 610 23.11 -15.72 33.30
CA GLN A 610 22.33 -14.49 33.19
C GLN A 610 21.01 -14.84 32.50
N PHE A 611 19.92 -14.60 33.19
CA PHE A 611 18.57 -14.72 32.67
C PHE A 611 18.07 -13.34 32.27
N GLN A 612 17.39 -13.25 31.16
CA GLN A 612 16.72 -12.03 30.66
C GLN A 612 15.26 -12.36 30.42
N LEU A 613 14.37 -11.53 30.92
CA LEU A 613 12.95 -11.58 30.65
C LEU A 613 12.51 -10.19 30.19
N GLY A 614 11.89 -10.12 29.02
CA GLY A 614 11.34 -8.92 28.44
C GLY A 614 9.84 -9.08 28.20
N GLY A 615 9.12 -7.99 28.16
CA GLY A 615 7.70 -7.98 27.85
C GLY A 615 7.11 -6.58 27.63
N ASP A 616 5.96 -6.58 27.01
CA ASP A 616 4.97 -5.55 26.84
C ASP A 616 3.62 -6.27 27.02
N ASP A 617 2.77 -6.06 28.02
CA ASP A 617 2.80 -5.02 29.09
C ASP A 617 3.68 -5.36 30.30
N ALA A 618 3.43 -6.48 30.98
CA ALA A 618 4.03 -6.78 32.27
C ALA A 618 4.49 -8.23 32.41
N TYR A 619 5.54 -8.46 33.20
CA TYR A 619 6.13 -9.77 33.36
C TYR A 619 6.81 -9.98 34.72
N ARG A 620 6.94 -11.26 35.15
CA ARG A 620 7.66 -11.68 36.36
C ARG A 620 8.38 -12.99 36.12
N LEU A 621 9.54 -13.14 36.77
CA LEU A 621 10.29 -14.37 36.80
C LEU A 621 10.48 -14.85 38.25
N TYR A 622 10.15 -16.11 38.48
CA TYR A 622 10.44 -16.80 39.73
C TYR A 622 11.42 -17.97 39.49
N ILE A 623 12.36 -18.12 40.36
CA ILE A 623 13.26 -19.30 40.42
C ILE A 623 13.23 -19.87 41.86
N ASP A 624 12.83 -21.14 42.01
CA ASP A 624 12.57 -21.80 43.30
C ASP A 624 11.64 -20.94 44.19
N ASP A 625 10.53 -20.49 43.63
CA ASP A 625 9.51 -19.64 44.26
C ASP A 625 10.00 -18.23 44.69
N ALA A 626 11.27 -17.92 44.48
CA ALA A 626 11.81 -16.60 44.73
C ALA A 626 11.54 -15.69 43.51
N LEU A 627 10.85 -14.56 43.72
CA LEU A 627 10.66 -13.52 42.72
C LEU A 627 12.01 -12.85 42.39
N VAL A 628 12.53 -13.00 41.18
CA VAL A 628 13.88 -12.58 40.79
C VAL A 628 13.89 -11.49 39.74
N ILE A 629 12.79 -11.35 38.97
CA ILE A 629 12.48 -10.19 38.12
C ILE A 629 11.01 -9.86 38.40
N ASP A 630 10.74 -8.58 38.68
CA ASP A 630 9.38 -8.07 38.92
C ASP A 630 9.17 -6.79 38.14
N GLN A 631 8.30 -6.88 37.10
CA GLN A 631 7.81 -5.79 36.30
C GLN A 631 6.32 -5.99 36.09
N TRP A 632 5.55 -5.95 37.17
CA TRP A 632 4.11 -6.20 37.15
C TRP A 632 3.29 -4.90 37.02
N THR A 633 3.73 -4.03 36.13
CA THR A 633 3.06 -2.77 35.81
C THR A 633 3.05 -2.61 34.29
N PRO A 634 1.89 -2.29 33.69
CA PRO A 634 1.84 -2.09 32.25
C PRO A 634 2.85 -1.06 31.75
N SER A 635 3.57 -1.41 30.71
CA SER A 635 4.59 -0.56 30.11
C SER A 635 4.90 -1.02 28.70
N ALA A 636 5.39 -0.13 27.85
CA ALA A 636 5.97 -0.51 26.57
C ALA A 636 7.11 -1.51 26.75
N TYR A 637 7.42 -2.26 25.69
CA TYR A 637 8.43 -3.31 25.76
C TYR A 637 9.75 -2.83 26.35
N HIS A 638 10.20 -3.56 27.36
CA HIS A 638 11.55 -3.46 27.92
C HIS A 638 11.92 -4.80 28.54
N TYR A 639 13.17 -4.96 28.98
CA TYR A 639 13.62 -6.19 29.60
C TYR A 639 14.45 -5.93 30.87
N ASN A 640 14.44 -6.93 31.73
CA ASN A 640 15.29 -6.98 32.94
C ASN A 640 16.19 -8.23 32.93
N THR A 641 17.33 -8.13 33.57
CA THR A 641 18.26 -9.25 33.70
C THR A 641 18.57 -9.60 35.14
N VAL A 642 18.79 -10.88 35.40
CA VAL A 642 19.25 -11.37 36.70
C VAL A 642 20.29 -12.47 36.52
N THR A 643 21.35 -12.43 37.33
CA THR A 643 22.37 -13.51 37.36
C THR A 643 22.10 -14.45 38.52
N ARG A 644 22.09 -15.76 38.24
CA ARG A 644 21.93 -16.83 39.24
C ARG A 644 22.95 -17.93 38.98
N ARG A 645 23.56 -18.43 40.12
CA ARG A 645 24.40 -19.62 40.08
C ARG A 645 23.52 -20.84 40.07
N LEU A 646 23.65 -21.68 39.04
CA LEU A 646 23.05 -23.00 39.03
C LEU A 646 24.07 -24.04 39.41
N THR A 647 23.63 -25.06 40.18
CA THR A 647 24.44 -26.22 40.58
C THR A 647 24.14 -27.38 39.63
N ALA A 648 25.19 -28.07 39.17
CA ALA A 648 25.04 -29.21 38.25
C ALA A 648 24.07 -30.26 38.79
N GLY A 649 23.10 -30.65 37.96
CA GLY A 649 22.09 -31.67 38.27
C GLY A 649 21.03 -31.27 39.27
N ARG A 650 21.16 -30.10 39.95
CA ARG A 650 20.09 -29.61 40.84
C ARG A 650 18.91 -29.12 39.94
N LYS A 651 17.70 -29.51 40.38
CA LYS A 651 16.45 -29.05 39.75
C LYS A 651 16.01 -27.72 40.39
N TYR A 652 15.59 -26.80 39.58
CA TYR A 652 15.06 -25.48 39.94
C TYR A 652 13.68 -25.33 39.31
N LYS A 653 12.68 -24.92 40.09
CA LYS A 653 11.40 -24.53 39.54
C LYS A 653 11.51 -23.16 38.89
N VAL A 654 11.09 -23.02 37.65
CA VAL A 654 11.04 -21.75 36.92
C VAL A 654 9.59 -21.41 36.58
N VAL A 655 9.14 -20.21 36.94
CA VAL A 655 7.84 -19.70 36.58
C VAL A 655 8.02 -18.34 35.93
N VAL A 656 7.53 -18.19 34.71
CA VAL A 656 7.39 -16.92 33.99
C VAL A 656 5.93 -16.56 33.96
N GLU A 657 5.63 -15.35 34.35
CA GLU A 657 4.26 -14.81 34.29
C GLU A 657 4.26 -13.55 33.43
N TYR A 658 3.21 -13.39 32.64
CA TYR A 658 2.99 -12.30 31.72
C TYR A 658 1.52 -11.91 31.67
N PHE A 659 1.21 -10.63 31.49
CA PHE A 659 -0.11 -10.22 31.06
C PHE A 659 -0.06 -9.14 29.97
N GLN A 660 -1.09 -9.18 29.13
CA GLN A 660 -1.41 -8.20 28.11
C GLN A 660 -2.70 -7.47 28.49
N LYS A 661 -2.62 -6.15 28.67
CA LYS A 661 -3.75 -5.29 28.97
C LYS A 661 -4.31 -4.59 27.72
N GLY A 662 -3.44 -4.13 26.84
CA GLY A 662 -3.80 -3.48 25.59
C GLY A 662 -2.61 -2.92 24.85
N GLY A 663 -2.74 -2.71 23.54
CA GLY A 663 -1.69 -2.23 22.68
C GLY A 663 -0.84 -3.36 22.10
N ASP A 664 0.48 -3.16 22.05
CA ASP A 664 1.40 -4.21 21.59
C ASP A 664 1.53 -5.32 22.65
N ALA A 665 1.77 -6.54 22.19
CA ALA A 665 1.86 -7.72 23.04
C ALA A 665 3.10 -8.53 22.70
N ARG A 666 4.11 -8.49 23.58
CA ARG A 666 5.35 -9.24 23.40
C ARG A 666 5.86 -9.81 24.72
N VAL A 667 6.44 -11.02 24.67
CA VAL A 667 7.19 -11.62 25.78
C VAL A 667 8.31 -12.50 25.26
N ASP A 668 9.51 -12.32 25.81
CA ASP A 668 10.68 -13.17 25.52
C ASP A 668 11.47 -13.51 26.78
N PHE A 669 11.90 -14.77 26.86
CA PHE A 669 12.72 -15.28 27.97
C PHE A 669 13.96 -15.97 27.43
N THR A 670 15.12 -15.45 27.78
CA THR A 670 16.41 -15.95 27.33
C THR A 670 17.41 -16.15 28.50
N TRP A 671 18.47 -16.90 28.25
CA TRP A 671 19.53 -17.07 29.20
C TRP A 671 20.87 -17.33 28.52
N LYS A 672 21.94 -16.91 29.14
CA LYS A 672 23.31 -17.20 28.70
C LYS A 672 24.22 -17.61 29.85
N LYS A 673 25.14 -18.51 29.55
CA LYS A 673 26.20 -18.89 30.48
C LYS A 673 27.17 -17.72 30.60
N GLN A 674 27.51 -17.32 31.81
CA GLN A 674 28.48 -16.26 32.03
C GLN A 674 29.86 -16.68 31.53
N GLY A 675 30.46 -15.87 30.63
CA GLY A 675 31.76 -16.14 30.01
C GLY A 675 31.73 -17.08 28.79
N ASP A 676 30.56 -17.47 28.31
CA ASP A 676 30.43 -18.18 27.03
C ASP A 676 30.60 -17.19 25.86
N THR A 677 31.60 -17.47 25.02
CA THR A 677 31.92 -16.64 23.83
C THR A 677 31.66 -17.39 22.52
N LYS A 678 31.06 -18.58 22.60
CA LYS A 678 30.77 -19.41 21.44
C LYS A 678 29.62 -18.82 20.64
N ASP A 679 29.80 -18.74 19.33
CA ASP A 679 28.79 -18.28 18.39
C ASP A 679 28.11 -19.48 17.73
N TYR A 680 27.10 -20.00 18.39
CA TYR A 680 26.41 -21.22 17.97
C TYR A 680 25.65 -21.03 16.65
N LEU A 681 25.08 -19.82 16.41
CA LEU A 681 24.41 -19.52 15.15
C LEU A 681 25.42 -19.54 14.00
N ALA A 682 26.58 -18.88 14.14
CA ALA A 682 27.60 -18.88 13.11
C ALA A 682 28.10 -20.30 12.77
N GLU A 683 28.27 -21.17 13.78
CA GLU A 683 28.65 -22.57 13.55
C GLU A 683 27.57 -23.35 12.80
N TYR A 684 26.31 -23.15 13.13
CA TYR A 684 25.20 -23.81 12.42
C TYR A 684 25.09 -23.33 10.96
N LEU A 685 25.16 -22.03 10.77
CA LEU A 685 25.10 -21.43 9.42
C LEU A 685 26.27 -21.89 8.53
N ALA A 686 27.38 -22.33 9.10
CA ALA A 686 28.53 -22.84 8.33
C ALA A 686 28.22 -24.10 7.52
N ASP A 687 27.17 -24.84 7.86
CA ASP A 687 26.74 -26.03 7.12
C ASP A 687 25.69 -25.69 6.01
N ALA A 688 25.17 -24.49 5.96
CA ALA A 688 24.25 -24.05 4.91
C ALA A 688 24.99 -23.81 3.59
N ASP A 689 24.28 -23.92 2.47
CA ASP A 689 24.77 -23.43 1.16
C ASP A 689 24.53 -21.92 1.01
N LEU A 690 23.39 -21.43 1.55
CA LEU A 690 22.95 -20.04 1.51
C LEU A 690 22.21 -19.68 2.81
N VAL A 691 22.37 -18.45 3.25
CA VAL A 691 21.59 -17.86 4.36
C VAL A 691 20.57 -16.85 3.82
N VAL A 692 19.33 -16.95 4.28
CA VAL A 692 18.30 -15.91 4.08
C VAL A 692 18.06 -15.23 5.41
N ALA A 693 18.34 -13.92 5.48
CA ALA A 693 18.19 -13.10 6.68
C ALA A 693 16.92 -12.24 6.57
N CYS A 694 15.97 -12.40 7.50
CA CYS A 694 14.73 -11.60 7.59
C CYS A 694 14.78 -10.74 8.85
N PHE A 695 14.96 -9.42 8.68
CA PHE A 695 15.25 -8.51 9.79
C PHE A 695 14.74 -7.09 9.53
N GLY A 696 14.99 -6.19 10.48
CA GLY A 696 14.61 -4.79 10.41
C GLY A 696 13.53 -4.41 11.43
N MET A 697 12.64 -3.51 11.05
CA MET A 697 11.60 -2.96 11.91
C MET A 697 10.34 -3.85 11.93
N ASN A 698 9.47 -3.58 12.90
CA ASN A 698 8.16 -4.20 13.05
C ASN A 698 7.26 -3.25 13.87
N SER A 699 6.08 -3.67 14.26
CA SER A 699 5.11 -2.86 15.02
C SER A 699 5.60 -2.32 16.37
N ILE A 700 6.69 -2.86 16.92
CA ILE A 700 7.30 -2.34 18.15
C ILE A 700 8.17 -1.11 17.86
N ALA A 701 8.87 -1.13 16.72
CA ALA A 701 9.80 -0.07 16.35
C ALA A 701 9.13 1.01 15.48
N GLU A 702 8.16 0.64 14.66
CA GLU A 702 7.42 1.55 13.77
C GLU A 702 5.94 1.52 14.07
N GLY A 703 5.40 2.63 14.53
CA GLY A 703 4.00 2.76 14.88
C GLY A 703 3.57 4.20 15.07
N GLU A 704 2.32 4.36 15.39
CA GLU A 704 1.70 5.66 15.62
C GLU A 704 2.11 6.24 16.97
N GLY A 705 2.39 7.54 17.03
CA GLY A 705 2.64 8.30 18.25
C GLY A 705 4.09 8.29 18.72
N HIS A 706 5.02 7.67 18.01
CA HIS A 706 6.43 7.71 18.32
C HIS A 706 7.30 7.70 17.06
N ASP A 707 8.50 8.28 17.19
CA ASP A 707 9.53 8.17 16.18
C ASP A 707 10.34 6.89 16.40
N ARG A 708 10.85 6.32 15.32
CA ARG A 708 11.67 5.11 15.36
C ARG A 708 13.17 5.40 15.33
N PRO A 709 14.02 4.47 15.76
CA PRO A 709 15.45 4.59 15.57
C PRO A 709 15.83 4.48 14.09
N PHE A 710 16.93 5.14 13.69
CA PHE A 710 17.49 5.00 12.35
C PHE A 710 18.26 3.68 12.16
N ASP A 711 18.94 3.21 13.21
CA ASP A 711 19.77 2.00 13.16
C ASP A 711 19.00 0.74 13.58
N LEU A 712 19.48 -0.40 13.12
CA LEU A 712 19.04 -1.71 13.58
C LEU A 712 19.26 -1.89 15.08
N ASP A 713 18.41 -2.65 15.73
CA ASP A 713 18.58 -3.03 17.12
C ASP A 713 19.77 -3.99 17.35
N ALA A 714 20.10 -4.21 18.60
CA ALA A 714 21.26 -5.04 19.00
C ALA A 714 21.12 -6.50 18.56
N ASP A 715 19.91 -7.02 18.50
CA ASP A 715 19.64 -8.42 18.15
C ASP A 715 19.89 -8.66 16.64
N ASP A 716 19.39 -7.77 15.78
CA ASP A 716 19.66 -7.82 14.35
C ASP A 716 21.15 -7.63 14.05
N GLN A 717 21.82 -6.69 14.76
CA GLN A 717 23.26 -6.49 14.60
C GLN A 717 24.06 -7.73 15.00
N ALA A 718 23.68 -8.38 16.10
CA ALA A 718 24.33 -9.62 16.56
C ALA A 718 24.12 -10.78 15.58
N MET A 719 22.88 -10.94 15.07
CA MET A 719 22.57 -11.93 14.04
C MET A 719 23.41 -11.72 12.78
N LEU A 720 23.47 -10.49 12.28
CA LEU A 720 24.25 -10.14 11.09
C LEU A 720 25.76 -10.38 11.30
N ALA A 721 26.27 -10.15 12.51
CA ALA A 721 27.65 -10.49 12.87
C ALA A 721 27.91 -12.01 12.83
N SER A 722 26.96 -12.82 13.28
CA SER A 722 27.02 -14.29 13.21
C SER A 722 26.97 -14.79 11.76
N ILE A 723 26.11 -14.20 10.93
CA ILE A 723 26.04 -14.50 9.48
C ILE A 723 27.38 -14.20 8.82
N LYS A 724 27.95 -13.03 9.07
CA LYS A 724 29.27 -12.65 8.53
C LYS A 724 30.35 -13.64 8.92
N LYS A 725 30.32 -14.14 10.13
CA LYS A 725 31.27 -15.10 10.68
C LYS A 725 31.17 -16.49 10.04
N SER A 726 29.96 -16.88 9.60
CA SER A 726 29.75 -18.15 8.88
C SER A 726 30.42 -18.17 7.52
N GLY A 727 30.67 -17.00 6.90
CA GLY A 727 31.28 -16.86 5.58
C GLY A 727 30.43 -17.36 4.43
N LYS A 728 29.13 -17.56 4.63
CA LYS A 728 28.21 -18.05 3.62
C LYS A 728 27.60 -16.90 2.80
N PRO A 729 27.20 -17.15 1.54
CA PRO A 729 26.41 -16.20 0.77
C PRO A 729 25.11 -15.86 1.52
N VAL A 730 24.70 -14.59 1.44
CA VAL A 730 23.51 -14.13 2.16
C VAL A 730 22.57 -13.29 1.31
N VAL A 731 21.28 -13.59 1.40
CA VAL A 731 20.19 -12.78 0.85
C VAL A 731 19.39 -12.19 2.01
N GLY A 732 19.27 -10.86 2.03
CA GLY A 732 18.50 -10.14 3.04
C GLY A 732 17.09 -9.81 2.55
N PHE A 733 16.09 -9.99 3.41
CA PHE A 733 14.76 -9.38 3.32
C PHE A 733 14.57 -8.42 4.48
N VAL A 734 14.49 -7.13 4.18
CA VAL A 734 14.40 -6.07 5.21
C VAL A 734 12.99 -5.54 5.29
N ASN A 735 12.43 -5.54 6.49
CA ASN A 735 11.16 -4.90 6.78
C ASN A 735 11.41 -3.53 7.43
N ALA A 736 10.90 -2.48 6.84
CA ALA A 736 10.82 -1.13 7.40
C ALA A 736 9.97 -0.24 6.51
N GLY A 737 9.28 0.73 7.08
CA GLY A 737 8.49 1.73 6.36
C GLY A 737 9.32 2.79 5.62
N GLY A 738 10.63 2.82 5.88
CA GLY A 738 11.56 3.73 5.24
C GLY A 738 13.00 3.26 5.43
N ASN A 739 13.98 4.12 5.12
CA ASN A 739 15.40 3.78 5.22
C ASN A 739 15.84 3.42 6.64
N ILE A 740 16.82 2.53 6.75
CA ILE A 740 17.53 2.17 7.99
C ILE A 740 19.04 2.38 7.73
N GLY A 741 19.81 2.72 8.74
CA GLY A 741 21.27 2.78 8.66
C GLY A 741 21.86 1.46 8.18
N MET A 742 22.41 1.45 6.94
CA MET A 742 22.81 0.20 6.27
C MET A 742 24.29 0.12 5.92
N THR A 743 25.06 1.17 6.10
CA THR A 743 26.48 1.21 5.72
C THR A 743 27.36 0.16 6.40
N SER A 744 26.98 -0.31 7.60
CA SER A 744 27.72 -1.31 8.39
C SER A 744 27.42 -2.75 7.96
N TRP A 745 26.24 -3.03 7.40
CA TRP A 745 25.79 -4.40 7.14
C TRP A 745 25.47 -4.68 5.67
N GLU A 746 25.00 -3.70 4.90
CA GLU A 746 24.66 -3.87 3.47
C GLU A 746 25.82 -4.43 2.63
N PRO A 747 27.10 -4.05 2.86
CA PRO A 747 28.19 -4.61 2.07
C PRO A 747 28.36 -6.12 2.16
N GLN A 748 27.89 -6.74 3.23
CA GLN A 748 27.96 -8.21 3.40
C GLN A 748 26.84 -8.96 2.68
N MET A 749 25.78 -8.29 2.21
CA MET A 749 24.69 -8.91 1.46
C MET A 749 25.13 -9.23 0.03
N ASP A 750 24.83 -10.43 -0.45
CA ASP A 750 25.00 -10.81 -1.85
C ASP A 750 23.73 -10.56 -2.66
N GLY A 751 22.54 -10.72 -2.03
CA GLY A 751 21.24 -10.27 -2.53
C GLY A 751 20.52 -9.46 -1.45
N LEU A 752 19.73 -8.44 -1.84
CA LEU A 752 19.01 -7.63 -0.88
C LEU A 752 17.65 -7.19 -1.43
N PHE A 753 16.60 -7.60 -0.74
CA PHE A 753 15.24 -7.11 -0.95
C PHE A 753 14.82 -6.15 0.17
N TRP A 754 14.17 -5.05 -0.22
CA TRP A 754 13.45 -4.20 0.69
C TRP A 754 11.97 -4.59 0.63
N ALA A 755 11.51 -5.27 1.68
CA ALA A 755 10.19 -5.88 1.71
C ALA A 755 9.12 -4.97 2.31
N PHE A 756 9.49 -3.80 2.87
CA PHE A 756 8.57 -2.95 3.61
C PHE A 756 7.70 -3.79 4.57
N TYR A 757 6.36 -3.62 4.51
CA TYR A 757 5.40 -4.50 5.18
C TYR A 757 4.47 -5.07 4.10
N ALA A 758 4.70 -6.30 3.73
CA ALA A 758 4.15 -6.90 2.51
C ALA A 758 2.80 -7.62 2.71
N GLY A 759 2.13 -7.39 3.83
CA GLY A 759 0.79 -7.90 4.08
C GLY A 759 0.72 -9.41 4.31
N GLN A 760 -0.49 -9.97 4.21
CA GLN A 760 -0.74 -11.37 4.58
C GLN A 760 -0.03 -12.40 3.69
N ASN A 761 0.36 -12.05 2.47
CA ASN A 761 1.02 -12.94 1.52
C ASN A 761 2.55 -12.70 1.39
N ALA A 762 3.16 -12.02 2.37
CA ALA A 762 4.58 -11.65 2.36
C ALA A 762 5.50 -12.84 2.05
N GLY A 763 5.30 -13.97 2.70
CA GLY A 763 6.14 -15.16 2.52
C GLY A 763 5.99 -15.81 1.15
N THR A 764 4.77 -15.88 0.61
CA THR A 764 4.53 -16.40 -0.74
C THR A 764 5.28 -15.56 -1.77
N ALA A 765 5.13 -14.23 -1.71
CA ALA A 765 5.84 -13.31 -2.60
C ALA A 765 7.36 -13.42 -2.45
N ALA A 766 7.86 -13.49 -1.20
CA ALA A 766 9.30 -13.64 -0.94
C ALA A 766 9.86 -14.95 -1.52
N GLY A 767 9.17 -16.07 -1.35
CA GLY A 767 9.57 -17.35 -1.94
C GLY A 767 9.60 -17.31 -3.46
N GLU A 768 8.57 -16.75 -4.08
CA GLU A 768 8.48 -16.62 -5.55
C GLU A 768 9.56 -15.71 -6.12
N LEU A 769 9.83 -14.58 -5.48
CA LEU A 769 10.89 -13.67 -5.86
C LEU A 769 12.27 -14.31 -5.66
N LEU A 770 12.52 -14.96 -4.51
CA LEU A 770 13.79 -15.59 -4.21
C LEU A 770 14.19 -16.63 -5.26
N PHE A 771 13.25 -17.47 -5.68
CA PHE A 771 13.49 -18.55 -6.64
C PHE A 771 13.15 -18.19 -8.11
N GLY A 772 12.75 -16.93 -8.38
CA GLY A 772 12.51 -16.41 -9.74
C GLY A 772 11.24 -16.92 -10.41
N LEU A 773 10.23 -17.34 -9.65
CA LEU A 773 8.87 -17.58 -10.14
C LEU A 773 8.14 -16.26 -10.40
N ALA A 774 8.52 -15.19 -9.71
CA ALA A 774 8.17 -13.82 -10.02
C ALA A 774 9.44 -13.01 -10.29
N ASN A 775 9.35 -12.01 -11.19
CA ASN A 775 10.45 -11.11 -11.49
C ASN A 775 10.26 -9.80 -10.70
N PRO A 776 11.26 -9.34 -9.89
CA PRO A 776 11.17 -8.07 -9.18
C PRO A 776 10.89 -6.91 -10.14
N SER A 777 9.98 -6.02 -9.75
CA SER A 777 9.62 -4.82 -10.51
C SER A 777 9.26 -3.64 -9.63
N GLY A 778 9.54 -3.73 -8.33
CA GLY A 778 9.37 -2.66 -7.37
C GLY A 778 10.49 -1.62 -7.46
N HIS A 779 10.16 -0.35 -7.16
CA HIS A 779 11.11 0.76 -7.15
C HIS A 779 10.88 1.63 -5.92
N LEU A 780 11.96 2.11 -5.32
CA LEU A 780 11.91 2.90 -4.08
C LEU A 780 11.05 4.17 -4.26
N PRO A 781 10.05 4.41 -3.41
CA PRO A 781 9.27 5.64 -3.41
C PRO A 781 9.94 6.77 -2.60
N MET A 782 11.14 6.55 -2.09
CA MET A 782 11.96 7.52 -1.39
C MET A 782 13.44 7.24 -1.60
N THR A 783 14.26 8.26 -1.36
CA THR A 783 15.73 8.17 -1.35
C THR A 783 16.20 7.51 -0.06
N PHE A 784 17.20 6.64 -0.14
CA PHE A 784 17.87 6.06 1.01
C PHE A 784 19.23 6.72 1.20
N GLU A 785 19.36 7.51 2.26
CA GLU A 785 20.62 8.11 2.70
C GLU A 785 21.56 7.05 3.31
N ARG A 786 22.85 7.34 3.31
CA ARG A 786 23.86 6.48 3.92
C ARG A 786 23.84 6.59 5.45
N ARG A 787 23.62 7.82 5.96
CA ARG A 787 23.60 8.17 7.37
C ARG A 787 22.54 9.22 7.62
N TRP A 788 21.95 9.20 8.79
CA TRP A 788 20.93 10.16 9.17
C TRP A 788 21.41 11.61 9.08
N GLU A 789 22.70 11.89 9.42
CA GLU A 789 23.31 13.21 9.36
C GLU A 789 23.39 13.77 7.92
N GLU A 790 23.24 12.91 6.92
CA GLU A 790 23.26 13.31 5.50
C GLU A 790 21.86 13.68 4.99
N ASN A 791 20.80 13.43 5.75
CA ASN A 791 19.45 13.82 5.37
C ASN A 791 19.33 15.35 5.31
N PRO A 792 18.69 15.94 4.29
CA PRO A 792 18.49 17.38 4.16
C PRO A 792 17.83 18.03 5.40
N VAL A 793 17.02 17.28 6.14
CA VAL A 793 16.28 17.80 7.31
C VAL A 793 16.92 17.47 8.65
N TYR A 794 18.12 16.89 8.68
CA TYR A 794 18.78 16.42 9.90
C TYR A 794 18.79 17.47 11.02
N ASN A 795 19.10 18.74 10.69
CA ASN A 795 19.23 19.80 11.66
C ASN A 795 17.90 20.51 12.02
N ASN A 796 16.81 20.13 11.36
CA ASN A 796 15.50 20.78 11.54
C ASN A 796 14.33 19.77 11.57
N TYR A 797 14.62 18.53 11.98
CA TYR A 797 13.60 17.51 12.20
C TYR A 797 13.00 17.57 13.61
N HIS A 798 13.84 17.72 14.61
CA HIS A 798 13.45 17.90 16.01
C HIS A 798 13.43 19.37 16.38
N ASP A 799 12.87 19.67 17.53
CA ASP A 799 12.86 21.00 18.19
C ASP A 799 14.04 21.06 19.19
N PRO A 800 15.25 21.55 18.79
CA PRO A 800 16.44 21.49 19.64
C PRO A 800 16.49 22.62 20.70
N ASP A 801 15.74 23.70 20.54
CA ASP A 801 15.68 24.85 21.45
C ASP A 801 14.45 24.82 22.37
N GLY A 802 13.51 23.92 22.12
CA GLY A 802 12.37 23.67 23.00
C GLY A 802 11.22 24.68 22.87
N ASP A 803 11.19 25.44 21.78
CA ASP A 803 10.18 26.48 21.57
C ASP A 803 8.86 25.93 20.95
N LYS A 804 8.80 24.60 20.70
CA LYS A 804 7.67 23.90 20.10
C LYS A 804 7.42 24.22 18.63
N HIS A 805 8.42 24.75 17.94
CA HIS A 805 8.38 25.04 16.52
C HIS A 805 9.44 24.23 15.76
N VAL A 806 9.02 23.57 14.70
CA VAL A 806 9.90 22.87 13.75
C VAL A 806 9.77 23.54 12.39
N GLU A 807 10.74 24.40 12.08
CA GLU A 807 10.79 25.07 10.79
C GLU A 807 11.20 24.11 9.67
N TYR A 808 10.45 24.07 8.57
CA TYR A 808 10.77 23.27 7.38
C TYR A 808 11.73 24.06 6.47
N LYS A 809 12.97 24.25 6.97
CA LYS A 809 14.02 25.10 6.33
C LYS A 809 14.46 24.60 4.97
N GLU A 810 14.30 23.32 4.70
CA GLU A 810 14.58 22.72 3.40
C GLU A 810 13.61 23.20 2.31
N GLY A 811 12.46 23.73 2.68
CA GLY A 811 11.43 24.19 1.75
C GLY A 811 11.00 23.09 0.80
N ILE A 812 11.01 23.36 -0.50
CA ILE A 812 10.65 22.38 -1.55
C ILE A 812 11.72 21.30 -1.78
N PHE A 813 12.87 21.38 -1.10
CA PHE A 813 14.01 20.50 -1.31
C PHE A 813 13.97 19.28 -0.38
N VAL A 814 12.84 18.57 -0.37
CA VAL A 814 12.65 17.29 0.32
C VAL A 814 13.11 16.13 -0.55
N GLY A 815 13.62 15.07 0.07
CA GLY A 815 14.00 13.83 -0.61
C GLY A 815 15.06 14.07 -1.70
N TYR A 816 14.92 13.42 -2.87
CA TYR A 816 15.90 13.51 -3.96
C TYR A 816 16.18 14.95 -4.40
N ARG A 817 15.20 15.86 -4.31
CA ARG A 817 15.38 17.29 -4.62
C ARG A 817 16.43 17.94 -3.73
N GLY A 818 16.42 17.58 -2.44
CA GLY A 818 17.38 18.08 -1.45
C GLY A 818 18.76 17.46 -1.60
N TYR A 819 18.84 16.13 -1.80
CA TYR A 819 20.13 15.47 -2.03
C TYR A 819 20.81 15.96 -3.30
N ASP A 820 20.04 16.22 -4.36
CA ASP A 820 20.56 16.78 -5.61
C ASP A 820 21.06 18.22 -5.42
N LYS A 821 20.27 19.08 -4.76
CA LYS A 821 20.69 20.46 -4.44
C LYS A 821 21.99 20.51 -3.63
N LEU A 822 22.10 19.63 -2.64
CA LEU A 822 23.27 19.56 -1.76
C LEU A 822 24.44 18.77 -2.36
N ASN A 823 24.26 18.20 -3.56
CA ASN A 823 25.21 17.30 -4.22
C ASN A 823 25.70 16.17 -3.28
N ARG A 824 24.77 15.57 -2.56
CA ARG A 824 25.06 14.48 -1.62
C ARG A 824 24.89 13.13 -2.29
N GLU A 825 25.85 12.24 -2.05
CA GLU A 825 25.71 10.83 -2.41
C GLU A 825 24.66 10.16 -1.53
N VAL A 826 23.94 9.21 -2.13
CA VAL A 826 22.92 8.42 -1.46
C VAL A 826 23.24 6.94 -1.54
N GLN A 827 22.67 6.13 -0.65
CA GLN A 827 22.84 4.67 -0.70
C GLN A 827 22.06 4.09 -1.87
N TYR A 828 20.78 4.47 -2.00
CA TYR A 828 19.93 4.16 -3.14
C TYR A 828 19.07 5.36 -3.49
N PRO A 829 19.02 5.77 -4.76
CA PRO A 829 18.24 6.95 -5.15
C PRO A 829 16.73 6.66 -5.23
N PHE A 830 15.93 7.72 -5.17
CA PHE A 830 14.50 7.68 -5.48
C PHE A 830 14.24 7.03 -6.84
N GLY A 831 13.27 6.13 -6.90
CA GLY A 831 12.91 5.40 -8.12
C GLY A 831 13.82 4.21 -8.44
N TYR A 832 14.80 3.86 -7.58
CA TYR A 832 15.71 2.74 -7.80
C TYR A 832 15.03 1.40 -7.52
N GLY A 833 15.33 0.41 -8.37
CA GLY A 833 14.95 -1.00 -8.23
C GLY A 833 15.57 -1.84 -9.32
N LEU A 834 15.99 -3.05 -9.00
CA LEU A 834 16.55 -4.02 -9.93
C LEU A 834 15.51 -5.04 -10.39
N SER A 835 15.80 -5.70 -11.49
CA SER A 835 15.04 -6.81 -12.06
C SER A 835 15.97 -7.97 -12.38
N TYR A 836 15.43 -9.17 -12.62
CA TYR A 836 16.17 -10.32 -13.14
C TYR A 836 16.38 -10.26 -14.67
N THR A 837 15.92 -9.19 -15.30
CA THR A 837 16.17 -8.86 -16.69
C THR A 837 16.71 -7.43 -16.80
N THR A 838 17.14 -7.03 -17.98
CA THR A 838 17.68 -5.70 -18.22
C THR A 838 16.84 -4.95 -19.24
N PHE A 839 16.81 -3.63 -19.13
CA PHE A 839 16.02 -2.78 -20.00
C PHE A 839 16.86 -1.64 -20.56
N ASP A 840 16.44 -1.12 -21.72
CA ASP A 840 17.01 0.07 -22.34
C ASP A 840 15.93 1.05 -22.76
N ILE A 841 16.24 2.35 -22.63
CA ILE A 841 15.40 3.46 -23.11
C ILE A 841 16.16 4.15 -24.24
N SER A 842 15.57 4.19 -25.42
CA SER A 842 16.18 4.79 -26.60
C SER A 842 15.18 5.59 -27.42
N GLY A 843 15.67 6.36 -28.39
CA GLY A 843 14.84 7.03 -29.38
C GLY A 843 13.86 8.08 -28.81
N MET A 844 14.23 8.75 -27.71
CA MET A 844 13.41 9.80 -27.12
C MET A 844 13.06 10.90 -28.12
N LYS A 845 11.80 11.27 -28.18
CA LYS A 845 11.28 12.40 -28.94
C LYS A 845 10.37 13.21 -28.05
N VAL A 846 10.46 14.52 -28.14
CA VAL A 846 9.56 15.45 -27.47
C VAL A 846 8.81 16.22 -28.57
N SER A 847 7.48 16.28 -28.47
CA SER A 847 6.66 17.02 -29.43
C SER A 847 6.87 18.52 -29.30
N GLU A 848 6.48 19.27 -30.35
CA GLU A 848 6.16 20.67 -30.16
C GLU A 848 4.99 20.82 -29.18
N PRO A 849 4.86 21.96 -28.48
CA PRO A 849 3.73 22.20 -27.58
C PRO A 849 2.39 22.04 -28.28
N ASN A 850 1.52 21.23 -27.68
CA ASN A 850 0.13 21.07 -28.12
C ASN A 850 -0.66 22.37 -27.87
N ALA A 851 -1.85 22.48 -28.47
CA ALA A 851 -2.71 23.65 -28.33
C ALA A 851 -3.09 24.00 -26.88
N ASP A 852 -3.10 23.00 -25.98
CA ASP A 852 -3.34 23.15 -24.55
C ASP A 852 -2.05 23.44 -23.73
N GLY A 853 -0.90 23.56 -24.40
CA GLY A 853 0.40 23.77 -23.78
C GLY A 853 1.06 22.50 -23.19
N SER A 854 0.50 21.34 -23.43
CA SER A 854 1.10 20.05 -23.06
C SER A 854 2.17 19.60 -24.07
N LEU A 855 3.05 18.69 -23.66
CA LEU A 855 4.00 17.99 -24.52
C LEU A 855 3.78 16.49 -24.45
N ASP A 856 4.01 15.80 -25.57
CA ASP A 856 4.08 14.35 -25.59
C ASP A 856 5.54 13.91 -25.71
N VAL A 857 5.99 13.07 -24.79
CA VAL A 857 7.33 12.50 -24.75
C VAL A 857 7.23 11.03 -25.10
N THR A 858 7.82 10.63 -26.21
CA THR A 858 7.83 9.23 -26.66
C THR A 858 9.21 8.64 -26.59
N CYS A 859 9.32 7.35 -26.30
CA CYS A 859 10.58 6.59 -26.34
C CYS A 859 10.32 5.14 -26.72
N THR A 860 11.35 4.46 -27.15
CA THR A 860 11.36 3.00 -27.32
C THR A 860 11.93 2.38 -26.05
N LEU A 861 11.13 1.55 -25.39
CA LEU A 861 11.53 0.75 -24.25
C LEU A 861 11.79 -0.67 -24.72
N THR A 862 12.96 -1.24 -24.39
CA THR A 862 13.40 -2.56 -24.82
C THR A 862 13.75 -3.44 -23.62
N ASN A 863 13.22 -4.66 -23.56
CA ASN A 863 13.74 -5.69 -22.67
C ASN A 863 14.97 -6.34 -23.34
N THR A 864 16.17 -6.02 -22.86
CA THR A 864 17.43 -6.48 -23.42
C THR A 864 17.93 -7.79 -22.82
N GLY A 865 17.23 -8.31 -21.82
CA GLY A 865 17.58 -9.55 -21.14
C GLY A 865 16.84 -10.77 -21.67
N THR A 866 16.89 -11.85 -20.89
CA THR A 866 16.41 -13.19 -21.30
C THR A 866 15.14 -13.62 -20.54
N ARG A 867 14.56 -12.76 -19.72
CA ARG A 867 13.33 -13.03 -18.95
C ARG A 867 12.30 -11.94 -19.21
N ASP A 868 11.04 -12.32 -19.14
CA ASP A 868 9.94 -11.36 -19.14
C ASP A 868 10.01 -10.49 -17.89
N GLY A 869 9.68 -9.21 -18.00
CA GLY A 869 9.74 -8.30 -16.87
C GLY A 869 9.04 -6.96 -17.13
N ALA A 870 8.64 -6.30 -16.05
CA ALA A 870 8.05 -4.97 -16.12
C ALA A 870 9.14 -3.90 -15.91
N ALA A 871 9.25 -2.99 -16.87
CA ALA A 871 10.14 -1.84 -16.81
C ALA A 871 9.36 -0.58 -16.40
N LEU A 872 10.00 0.24 -15.58
CA LEU A 872 9.48 1.54 -15.17
C LEU A 872 10.26 2.66 -15.87
N VAL A 873 9.58 3.42 -16.72
CA VAL A 873 10.12 4.68 -17.30
C VAL A 873 9.66 5.85 -16.45
N GLN A 874 10.60 6.62 -15.93
CA GLN A 874 10.37 7.79 -15.09
C GLN A 874 10.69 9.04 -15.90
N LEU A 875 9.77 10.02 -15.92
CA LEU A 875 9.88 11.27 -16.67
C LEU A 875 10.07 12.44 -15.69
N TYR A 876 11.21 13.06 -15.79
CA TYR A 876 11.59 14.22 -14.98
C TYR A 876 11.68 15.48 -15.81
N VAL A 877 11.38 16.62 -15.17
CA VAL A 877 11.49 17.96 -15.77
C VAL A 877 12.36 18.84 -14.88
N GLY A 878 13.35 19.49 -15.47
CA GLY A 878 14.23 20.45 -14.79
C GLY A 878 14.29 21.77 -15.55
N LYS A 879 14.14 22.89 -14.87
CA LYS A 879 14.31 24.24 -15.45
C LYS A 879 15.79 24.53 -15.63
N THR A 880 16.20 24.95 -16.84
CA THR A 880 17.60 25.27 -17.17
C THR A 880 17.84 26.75 -17.48
N SER A 881 16.80 27.48 -17.84
CA SER A 881 16.86 28.95 -17.98
C SER A 881 16.60 29.62 -16.61
N GLU A 882 16.85 30.92 -16.54
CA GLU A 882 16.53 31.73 -15.35
C GLU A 882 15.05 31.57 -14.96
N SER A 883 14.79 31.58 -13.68
CA SER A 883 13.45 31.51 -13.08
C SER A 883 13.35 32.54 -11.95
N PRO A 884 12.18 33.12 -11.70
CA PRO A 884 11.97 34.06 -10.58
C PRO A 884 12.27 33.47 -9.21
N VAL A 885 12.24 32.14 -9.11
CA VAL A 885 12.46 31.39 -7.86
C VAL A 885 13.45 30.25 -8.08
N GLU A 886 14.09 29.81 -7.00
CA GLU A 886 14.95 28.62 -7.05
C GLU A 886 14.12 27.37 -7.41
N ARG A 887 14.57 26.60 -8.41
CA ARG A 887 13.89 25.38 -8.87
C ARG A 887 14.77 24.15 -8.56
N PRO A 888 14.13 22.98 -8.26
CA PRO A 888 14.88 21.73 -8.20
C PRO A 888 15.57 21.40 -9.53
N LEU A 889 16.69 20.69 -9.48
CA LEU A 889 17.38 20.24 -10.70
C LEU A 889 16.51 19.36 -11.59
N LYS A 890 15.60 18.63 -10.97
CA LYS A 890 14.57 17.83 -11.63
C LYS A 890 13.42 17.50 -10.69
N GLU A 891 12.27 17.27 -11.27
CA GLU A 891 11.04 16.88 -10.57
C GLU A 891 10.35 15.77 -11.38
N LEU A 892 9.90 14.71 -10.72
CA LEU A 892 9.07 13.69 -11.36
C LEU A 892 7.74 14.32 -11.81
N LYS A 893 7.40 14.15 -13.09
CA LYS A 893 6.16 14.72 -13.67
C LYS A 893 5.30 13.67 -14.38
N ASN A 894 5.85 12.50 -14.71
CA ASN A 894 5.08 11.34 -15.16
C ASN A 894 5.91 10.06 -15.06
N TYR A 895 5.26 8.91 -15.21
CA TYR A 895 5.89 7.60 -15.30
C TYR A 895 4.99 6.60 -16.03
N ALA A 896 5.59 5.54 -16.56
CA ALA A 896 4.87 4.38 -17.09
C ALA A 896 5.59 3.08 -16.73
N LYS A 897 4.82 2.09 -16.28
CA LYS A 897 5.30 0.72 -16.02
C LYS A 897 4.75 -0.19 -17.11
N THR A 898 5.63 -0.86 -17.84
CA THR A 898 5.28 -1.65 -19.02
C THR A 898 5.86 -3.06 -18.92
N MET A 899 5.00 -4.08 -19.03
CA MET A 899 5.44 -5.47 -19.10
C MET A 899 5.96 -5.78 -20.50
N LEU A 900 7.15 -6.35 -20.60
CA LEU A 900 7.79 -6.75 -21.85
C LEU A 900 8.31 -8.18 -21.77
N LYS A 901 8.07 -8.96 -22.82
CA LYS A 901 8.73 -10.26 -22.98
C LYS A 901 10.22 -10.08 -23.23
N ALA A 902 10.97 -11.15 -23.03
CA ALA A 902 12.41 -11.16 -23.36
C ALA A 902 12.64 -10.76 -24.83
N GLY A 903 13.45 -9.72 -25.04
CA GLY A 903 13.76 -9.18 -26.37
C GLY A 903 12.67 -8.29 -26.98
N GLU A 904 11.54 -8.07 -26.31
CA GLU A 904 10.42 -7.25 -26.80
C GLU A 904 10.72 -5.76 -26.69
N GLN A 905 10.14 -4.98 -27.61
CA GLN A 905 10.16 -3.53 -27.62
C GLN A 905 8.75 -2.98 -27.61
N ALA A 906 8.56 -1.88 -26.90
CA ALA A 906 7.32 -1.10 -26.92
C ALA A 906 7.62 0.38 -27.07
N GLU A 907 6.75 1.10 -27.78
CA GLU A 907 6.75 2.56 -27.75
C GLU A 907 5.96 3.01 -26.52
N VAL A 908 6.59 3.86 -25.70
CA VAL A 908 5.98 4.45 -24.50
C VAL A 908 5.79 5.94 -24.75
N THR A 909 4.57 6.42 -24.53
CA THR A 909 4.22 7.84 -24.62
C THR A 909 3.82 8.36 -23.25
N LEU A 910 4.48 9.42 -22.81
CA LEU A 910 4.26 10.12 -21.55
C LEU A 910 3.86 11.56 -21.82
N ARG A 911 2.64 11.94 -21.40
CA ARG A 911 2.15 13.31 -21.57
C ARG A 911 2.61 14.18 -20.40
N LEU A 912 3.17 15.35 -20.70
CA LEU A 912 3.46 16.42 -19.76
C LEU A 912 2.38 17.50 -19.91
N PRO A 913 1.49 17.67 -18.96
CA PRO A 913 0.53 18.76 -19.01
C PRO A 913 1.25 20.10 -18.80
N LYS A 914 0.60 21.20 -19.15
CA LYS A 914 1.13 22.57 -18.97
C LYS A 914 1.56 22.85 -17.51
N ASP A 915 0.86 22.25 -16.55
CA ASP A 915 1.15 22.39 -15.12
C ASP A 915 2.54 21.88 -14.74
N ALA A 916 3.13 20.96 -15.54
CA ALA A 916 4.49 20.47 -15.32
C ALA A 916 5.55 21.61 -15.37
N PHE A 917 5.20 22.75 -15.96
CA PHE A 917 6.06 23.91 -16.19
C PHE A 917 5.69 25.11 -15.31
N THR A 918 5.01 24.87 -14.20
CA THR A 918 4.61 25.91 -13.24
C THR A 918 5.47 25.88 -11.99
N TYR A 919 5.39 26.95 -11.20
CA TYR A 919 5.81 26.99 -9.80
C TYR A 919 4.76 27.76 -9.00
N TYR A 920 4.76 27.59 -7.68
CA TYR A 920 3.86 28.37 -6.82
C TYR A 920 4.46 29.73 -6.52
N SER A 921 3.75 30.79 -6.90
CA SER A 921 4.12 32.18 -6.62
C SER A 921 3.45 32.67 -5.35
N THR A 922 4.23 33.08 -4.35
CA THR A 922 3.72 33.68 -3.12
C THR A 922 3.15 35.07 -3.33
N ASP A 923 3.54 35.78 -4.42
CA ASP A 923 2.96 37.07 -4.78
C ASP A 923 1.59 36.95 -5.44
N ALA A 924 1.41 35.91 -6.25
CA ALA A 924 0.13 35.64 -6.91
C ALA A 924 -0.81 34.76 -6.08
N HIS A 925 -0.28 34.13 -5.01
CA HIS A 925 -0.97 33.08 -4.24
C HIS A 925 -1.56 31.96 -5.10
N ASP A 926 -0.85 31.59 -6.19
CA ASP A 926 -1.28 30.57 -7.14
C ASP A 926 -0.10 30.00 -7.95
N PHE A 927 -0.35 28.88 -8.65
CA PHE A 927 0.62 28.35 -9.60
C PHE A 927 0.68 29.24 -10.84
N VAL A 928 1.89 29.67 -11.15
CA VAL A 928 2.15 30.49 -12.33
C VAL A 928 3.01 29.74 -13.33
N TYR A 929 2.70 29.92 -14.60
CA TYR A 929 3.48 29.39 -15.69
C TYR A 929 4.83 30.08 -15.78
N ASP A 930 5.90 29.28 -15.95
CA ASP A 930 7.29 29.75 -15.96
C ASP A 930 7.91 29.49 -17.35
N PRO A 931 7.74 30.40 -18.32
CA PRO A 931 8.26 30.21 -19.66
C PRO A 931 9.78 30.10 -19.67
N GLY A 932 10.34 29.43 -20.69
CA GLY A 932 11.81 29.31 -20.86
C GLY A 932 12.23 27.88 -21.19
N THR A 933 13.53 27.61 -21.01
CA THR A 933 14.13 26.32 -21.41
C THR A 933 14.10 25.33 -20.25
N TYR A 934 13.71 24.12 -20.60
CA TYR A 934 13.63 22.97 -19.69
C TYR A 934 14.40 21.79 -20.24
N ASN A 935 14.99 21.01 -19.35
CA ASN A 935 15.53 19.69 -19.64
C ASN A 935 14.47 18.64 -19.31
N ILE A 936 14.08 17.84 -20.30
CA ILE A 936 13.16 16.71 -20.18
C ILE A 936 14.02 15.45 -20.14
N MET A 937 13.86 14.65 -19.08
CA MET A 937 14.74 13.52 -18.77
C MET A 937 13.95 12.24 -18.62
N LEU A 938 14.36 11.17 -19.29
CA LEU A 938 13.84 9.81 -19.11
C LEU A 938 14.89 8.95 -18.42
N GLY A 939 14.50 8.19 -17.42
CA GLY A 939 15.40 7.31 -16.68
C GLY A 939 14.71 6.17 -15.96
N PHE A 940 15.53 5.33 -15.33
CA PHE A 940 15.08 4.23 -14.46
C PHE A 940 15.14 4.60 -12.97
N SER A 941 15.73 5.73 -12.62
CA SER A 941 15.71 6.34 -11.28
C SER A 941 16.07 7.82 -11.38
N SER A 942 15.96 8.55 -10.27
CA SER A 942 16.39 9.97 -10.21
C SER A 942 17.88 10.17 -10.50
N ARG A 943 18.70 9.13 -10.43
CA ARG A 943 20.15 9.14 -10.69
C ARG A 943 20.59 8.27 -11.87
N ASP A 944 19.65 7.56 -12.51
CA ASP A 944 19.93 6.75 -13.70
C ASP A 944 19.14 7.29 -14.90
N ILE A 945 19.54 8.47 -15.37
CA ILE A 945 18.96 9.13 -16.55
C ILE A 945 19.57 8.54 -17.81
N LYS A 946 18.73 8.08 -18.73
CA LYS A 946 19.12 7.41 -19.99
C LYS A 946 19.03 8.33 -21.21
N GLN A 947 18.04 9.20 -21.25
CA GLN A 947 17.79 10.10 -22.37
C GLN A 947 17.42 11.49 -21.86
N GLU A 948 17.89 12.52 -22.56
CA GLU A 948 17.58 13.92 -22.22
C GLU A 948 17.31 14.74 -23.50
N ALA A 949 16.40 15.69 -23.39
CA ALA A 949 16.10 16.62 -24.47
C ALA A 949 15.81 18.03 -23.90
N SER A 950 16.34 19.04 -24.53
CA SER A 950 16.07 20.44 -24.20
C SER A 950 14.86 20.94 -24.98
N VAL A 951 13.91 21.57 -24.29
CA VAL A 951 12.69 22.15 -24.87
C VAL A 951 12.50 23.58 -24.39
N THR A 952 12.12 24.47 -25.27
CA THR A 952 11.77 25.84 -24.92
C THR A 952 10.24 25.99 -24.89
N MET A 953 9.71 26.28 -23.73
CA MET A 953 8.28 26.56 -23.51
C MET A 953 8.06 28.08 -23.72
N PRO A 954 7.06 28.48 -24.57
CA PRO A 954 6.82 29.87 -24.95
C PRO A 954 6.33 30.76 -23.84
#